data_857e8bb20080f4fb52aacb89ae89c4f1
#
_entry.id   857e8bb20080f4fb52aacb89ae89c4f1
#
_cell.length_a   1.000
_cell.length_b   1.000
_cell.length_c   1.000
_cell.angle_alpha   90.00
_cell.angle_beta   90.00
_cell.angle_gamma   90.00
#
_symmetry.space_group_name_H-M   'P 1'
#
loop_
_entity.id
_entity.type
_entity.pdbx_description
1 polymer ?
#
loop_
_entity_poly.entity_id
_entity_poly.type
_entity_poly.pdbx_seq_one_letter_code
_entity_poly.pdbx_strand_id
1 'polypeptide(L)'
;MPTLQTGSDMGNLVSRWLRNRSQEGIGQLFRRLPIAVALLVSVHAASSALSDPVSDLWRVGEFEEATWEGVTRSAERVFSGAYSGKWSNLKATPSIKAPGFPADLSQYDRLQFSMHSSKANGQRLTLVLDSENRAAPGWDYYFYHFTVDWEGWKTFDLHLGQGIRPTRRPVGWHQISYFSINASGWQNKPLADTVLYLDAVRFVRGTVGIAARQMASSAGGLNDRLAARWELSVTNRSRDARTIPLVVTMSDAAREALTVTGIPTCTELLGPKESATFGVTLTAGQAVSPLTRFSIGIEAASATPDSPAARATVSLVSPLPSRRHPFLFGDAGLFELARVRAGRLPWAKAHLDGIVAVAERHLAEPLSLPDSAGQWSHHYVCKACGNRLKHVVPKHVCRGCSAEYTGWPYDQVAAGWQHGRNFRQARDMALAYTFTGRGEFASRTREILLAYAQRYPEWKLQNVRGHVSNSAGRLYAQTLDEACAVIGLAWSYDLVYGSGVLQATDRAHIETRLFREMVKTIRRNQAGISNWQSWHNAGVAAVGFCLQDAEMVSHALRGKNGLEFQFRKSILEDGFWYEGTAAYHYYALDALRWTVEAAWFAGIDYWTNAAYKSLYDAPLLYTFPDLNFPAINDSDIFSLKGRHRLYELAYVRTNDVAHLMVAQFGERKSMEAFLYGPDELPEAPAKALESRVFAGIGAAVLRHGQGRDQLYLHLDYGPHGGGHGHQDKLALTFFGLGRQLGPDPGRLAYGAPLQGAWYRQTFAHNTICVDGVSQRSTTGRLTLFHDGPEGAIMQGESTGAYTGVTLRRTVVLVDGLVVDVFVADSEAEHTYDWVYHNVGTLHTDLTMTPRPEPLGTRAGYQHMSDIREGHTDGAWSVDFVQPDGVVKADMAGGTGTAVFAGVGMMNNPPVPCPVVVARRTGKRALFVAVIEPTRTSPRVRGVRALECRLVDEVAVEIDLGEERFGVLLADTAGPRREFLGKRTDGRFLIVRQER
;
A
#
# COMPACT_ATOMS: atom_id res chain seq x y z
N MET A 1 -23.08 36.90 14.47
CA MET A 1 -22.41 36.92 15.78
C MET A 1 -22.93 35.73 16.60
N PRO A 2 -22.08 34.91 17.18
CA PRO A 2 -20.64 34.87 17.19
C PRO A 2 -20.07 33.55 16.60
N THR A 3 -18.81 33.62 16.22
CA THR A 3 -17.87 32.57 15.85
C THR A 3 -17.76 31.41 16.85
N LEU A 4 -17.73 30.17 16.32
CA LEU A 4 -17.20 29.01 17.05
C LEU A 4 -16.12 28.35 16.21
N GLN A 5 -14.88 28.51 16.71
CA GLN A 5 -13.73 27.70 16.34
C GLN A 5 -13.93 26.30 16.91
N THR A 6 -13.77 25.26 16.11
CA THR A 6 -13.61 23.90 16.59
C THR A 6 -12.55 23.18 15.76
N GLY A 7 -11.61 22.56 16.43
CA GLY A 7 -10.79 21.51 15.84
C GLY A 7 -9.29 21.60 16.03
N SER A 8 -8.83 21.52 17.27
CA SER A 8 -7.44 21.11 17.54
C SER A 8 -7.25 20.65 19.00
N ASP A 9 -7.86 19.53 19.36
CA ASP A 9 -7.73 19.02 20.74
C ASP A 9 -7.47 17.49 20.79
N MET A 10 -6.31 17.09 20.25
CA MET A 10 -5.65 15.85 20.68
C MET A 10 -4.10 15.95 20.71
N GLY A 11 -3.54 17.14 20.45
CA GLY A 11 -2.12 17.45 20.64
C GLY A 11 -1.79 18.13 21.99
N ASN A 12 -2.81 18.57 22.73
CA ASN A 12 -2.63 19.47 23.88
C ASN A 12 -2.69 18.83 25.27
N LEU A 13 -2.98 17.55 25.39
CA LEU A 13 -3.03 16.87 26.71
C LEU A 13 -1.66 16.44 27.23
N VAL A 14 -0.67 16.26 26.35
CA VAL A 14 0.71 15.91 26.77
C VAL A 14 1.55 17.16 27.05
N SER A 15 1.26 18.28 26.40
CA SER A 15 2.01 19.53 26.59
C SER A 15 1.54 20.37 27.79
N ARG A 16 0.37 20.09 28.39
CA ARG A 16 -0.09 20.75 29.60
C ARG A 16 0.43 20.14 30.88
N TRP A 17 0.88 18.89 30.85
CA TRP A 17 1.47 18.23 32.04
C TRP A 17 2.93 18.64 32.30
N LEU A 18 3.62 19.19 31.30
CA LEU A 18 5.02 19.60 31.42
C LEU A 18 5.23 21.11 31.62
N ARG A 19 4.17 21.95 31.72
CA ARG A 19 4.32 23.42 31.85
C ARG A 19 3.90 24.04 33.18
N ASN A 20 3.55 23.22 34.17
CA ASN A 20 3.11 23.74 35.49
C ASN A 20 4.03 23.40 36.66
N ARG A 21 5.36 23.34 36.49
CA ARG A 21 6.32 23.32 37.59
C ARG A 21 7.58 24.10 37.24
N SER A 22 7.50 25.42 37.10
CA SER A 22 8.63 26.31 37.29
C SER A 22 8.19 27.76 37.18
N GLN A 23 7.59 28.30 38.22
CA GLN A 23 7.62 29.70 38.56
C GLN A 23 6.88 29.86 39.89
N GLU A 24 7.60 29.73 40.97
CA GLU A 24 7.39 30.50 42.19
C GLU A 24 8.52 30.17 43.20
N GLY A 25 9.24 31.19 43.58
CA GLY A 25 10.03 31.23 44.79
C GLY A 25 11.51 30.89 44.65
N ILE A 26 12.36 31.82 44.39
CA ILE A 26 13.63 32.17 45.16
C ILE A 26 14.17 33.48 44.54
N GLY A 27 13.62 34.54 44.95
CA GLY A 27 14.17 35.91 44.81
C GLY A 27 14.14 36.56 46.16
N GLN A 28 15.20 36.42 46.94
CA GLN A 28 15.68 37.27 48.03
C GLN A 28 16.49 36.44 49.01
N LEU A 29 17.82 36.40 48.80
CA LEU A 29 18.83 36.36 49.82
C LEU A 29 20.20 36.24 49.16
N PHE A 30 20.80 37.32 48.81
CA PHE A 30 22.26 37.44 48.66
C PHE A 30 22.59 38.89 48.30
N ARG A 31 22.48 39.79 49.33
CA ARG A 31 23.25 41.02 49.33
C ARG A 31 24.08 41.00 50.65
N ARG A 32 25.41 41.11 50.46
CA ARG A 32 26.48 41.36 51.46
C ARG A 32 27.22 40.15 51.95
N LEU A 33 28.35 39.89 51.29
CA LEU A 33 29.61 39.55 51.93
C LEU A 33 30.77 39.68 50.90
N PRO A 34 32.02 39.99 51.32
CA PRO A 34 32.91 40.78 50.48
C PRO A 34 33.88 39.94 49.61
N ILE A 35 34.47 40.68 48.68
CA ILE A 35 35.39 40.37 47.58
C ILE A 35 36.69 39.63 47.93
N ALA A 36 36.77 38.83 48.96
CA ALA A 36 38.04 38.19 49.35
C ALA A 36 38.08 36.66 49.26
N VAL A 37 37.00 36.03 48.85
CA VAL A 37 36.93 34.54 48.63
C VAL A 37 36.85 34.14 47.16
N ALA A 38 36.72 35.11 46.24
CA ALA A 38 36.58 34.85 44.80
C ALA A 38 37.89 34.64 44.05
N LEU A 39 39.05 34.75 44.73
CA LEU A 39 40.39 34.63 44.09
C LEU A 39 41.13 33.35 44.47
N LEU A 40 40.52 32.43 45.27
CA LEU A 40 41.13 31.12 45.59
C LEU A 40 40.35 29.95 44.98
N VAL A 41 39.21 30.18 44.33
CA VAL A 41 38.48 29.15 43.60
C VAL A 41 38.76 29.21 42.07
N SER A 42 39.31 30.30 41.57
CA SER A 42 39.65 30.50 40.17
C SER A 42 41.04 30.00 39.72
N VAL A 43 41.86 29.46 40.65
CA VAL A 43 43.16 28.88 40.30
C VAL A 43 43.18 27.34 40.32
N HIS A 44 42.09 26.68 40.78
CA HIS A 44 41.95 25.21 40.73
C HIS A 44 41.04 24.73 39.61
N ALA A 45 40.43 25.62 38.78
CA ALA A 45 39.60 25.27 37.61
C ALA A 45 40.30 25.50 36.25
N ALA A 46 41.58 25.85 36.27
CA ALA A 46 42.35 26.12 35.04
C ALA A 46 43.52 25.14 34.79
N SER A 47 43.51 23.97 35.44
CA SER A 47 44.52 22.93 35.19
C SER A 47 43.99 21.49 35.04
N SER A 48 42.78 21.33 34.47
CA SER A 48 42.31 20.01 33.99
C SER A 48 41.45 20.11 32.77
N ALA A 49 41.89 20.92 31.81
CA ALA A 49 41.44 20.78 30.42
C ALA A 49 42.49 19.99 29.62
N LEU A 50 43.05 18.93 30.20
CA LEU A 50 43.54 17.78 29.45
C LEU A 50 42.33 16.93 29.21
N SER A 51 41.84 16.93 27.93
CA SER A 51 40.79 16.03 27.49
C SER A 51 41.09 14.63 27.99
N ASP A 52 40.20 14.07 28.82
CA ASP A 52 40.20 12.63 29.11
C ASP A 52 40.34 11.88 27.79
N PRO A 53 41.21 10.87 27.71
CA PRO A 53 41.36 10.10 26.48
C PRO A 53 40.02 9.47 26.16
N VAL A 54 39.42 9.93 25.05
CA VAL A 54 38.18 9.41 24.54
C VAL A 54 38.30 7.89 24.44
N SER A 55 37.54 7.15 25.23
CA SER A 55 37.50 5.69 25.18
C SER A 55 36.97 5.22 23.84
N ASP A 56 37.63 4.20 23.23
CA ASP A 56 37.14 3.57 22.00
C ASP A 56 35.85 2.74 22.24
N LEU A 57 35.43 2.65 23.51
CA LEU A 57 34.26 1.89 23.94
C LEU A 57 33.53 2.65 25.05
N TRP A 58 32.27 2.98 24.85
CA TRP A 58 31.37 3.53 25.86
C TRP A 58 30.29 2.54 26.22
N ARG A 59 30.32 2.01 27.45
CA ARG A 59 29.36 1.07 27.99
C ARG A 59 28.16 1.82 28.58
N VAL A 60 26.96 1.50 28.09
CA VAL A 60 25.72 2.18 28.46
C VAL A 60 24.75 1.22 29.19
N GLY A 61 24.98 -0.08 29.13
CA GLY A 61 24.09 -1.08 29.70
C GLY A 61 24.79 -2.43 29.93
N GLU A 62 25.70 -2.48 30.88
CA GLU A 62 26.27 -3.73 31.44
C GLU A 62 25.47 -4.18 32.68
N PHE A 63 24.57 -3.33 33.21
CA PHE A 63 23.66 -3.56 34.34
C PHE A 63 24.32 -3.99 35.68
N GLU A 64 25.64 -3.86 35.79
CA GLU A 64 26.38 -4.22 37.03
C GLU A 64 26.17 -3.14 38.11
N GLU A 65 26.18 -1.87 37.74
CA GLU A 65 26.10 -0.73 38.69
C GLU A 65 24.87 0.15 38.46
N ALA A 66 24.47 0.33 37.22
CA ALA A 66 23.36 1.19 36.85
C ALA A 66 22.28 0.45 36.03
N THR A 67 21.02 0.88 36.13
CA THR A 67 19.90 0.38 35.37
C THR A 67 19.34 1.43 34.42
N TRP A 68 18.67 0.98 33.38
CA TRP A 68 17.91 1.85 32.50
C TRP A 68 16.55 2.18 33.12
N GLU A 69 15.98 3.33 32.79
CA GLU A 69 14.59 3.65 33.13
C GLU A 69 13.64 2.62 32.46
N GLY A 70 12.74 2.05 33.25
CA GLY A 70 11.80 1.03 32.78
C GLY A 70 12.32 -0.40 32.76
N VAL A 71 13.52 -0.67 33.28
CA VAL A 71 14.14 -1.98 33.35
C VAL A 71 14.42 -2.35 34.78
N THR A 72 14.28 -3.63 35.13
CA THR A 72 14.70 -4.15 36.44
C THR A 72 15.97 -4.99 36.28
N ARG A 73 16.90 -4.82 37.20
CA ARG A 73 18.15 -5.62 37.29
C ARG A 73 17.83 -7.08 37.60
N SER A 74 18.40 -8.00 36.86
CA SER A 74 18.06 -9.42 36.94
C SER A 74 19.28 -10.32 36.69
N ALA A 75 19.41 -11.36 37.50
CA ALA A 75 20.40 -12.45 37.31
C ALA A 75 19.78 -13.68 36.58
N GLU A 76 18.53 -13.62 36.15
CA GLU A 76 17.85 -14.77 35.54
C GLU A 76 18.40 -15.14 34.16
N ARG A 77 18.76 -14.16 33.36
CA ARG A 77 19.33 -14.34 32.01
C ARG A 77 20.39 -13.26 31.80
N VAL A 78 21.65 -13.66 31.82
CA VAL A 78 22.81 -12.76 31.72
C VAL A 78 23.63 -13.16 30.49
N PHE A 79 24.03 -12.17 29.70
CA PHE A 79 24.92 -12.35 28.57
C PHE A 79 26.38 -12.13 28.93
N SER A 80 26.64 -11.09 29.76
CA SER A 80 27.97 -10.73 30.23
C SER A 80 27.88 -10.25 31.66
N GLY A 81 28.89 -10.58 32.50
CA GLY A 81 28.92 -10.18 33.92
C GLY A 81 27.99 -10.97 34.82
N ALA A 82 27.35 -10.36 35.78
CA ALA A 82 26.48 -10.97 36.78
C ALA A 82 25.01 -10.58 36.64
N TYR A 83 24.70 -9.53 35.90
CA TYR A 83 23.33 -9.00 35.77
C TYR A 83 23.01 -8.54 34.35
N SER A 84 21.72 -8.57 34.03
CA SER A 84 21.13 -7.99 32.81
C SER A 84 19.92 -7.10 33.16
N GLY A 85 19.41 -6.36 32.21
CA GLY A 85 18.21 -5.54 32.35
C GLY A 85 16.95 -6.28 31.92
N LYS A 86 16.09 -6.73 32.84
CA LYS A 86 14.81 -7.37 32.55
C LYS A 86 13.75 -6.32 32.21
N TRP A 87 13.16 -6.45 31.02
CA TRP A 87 12.04 -5.65 30.55
C TRP A 87 10.82 -6.55 30.32
N SER A 88 9.81 -6.36 31.16
CA SER A 88 8.57 -7.14 31.13
C SER A 88 7.36 -6.20 31.25
N ASN A 89 6.15 -6.72 31.03
CA ASN A 89 4.91 -5.95 31.05
C ASN A 89 4.97 -4.71 30.13
N LEU A 90 5.24 -4.93 28.86
CA LEU A 90 5.41 -3.88 27.86
C LEU A 90 4.18 -2.96 27.71
N LYS A 91 3.01 -3.39 28.16
CA LYS A 91 1.81 -2.54 28.19
C LYS A 91 1.89 -1.44 29.25
N ALA A 92 2.40 -1.75 30.43
CA ALA A 92 2.57 -0.79 31.51
C ALA A 92 3.86 0.03 31.33
N THR A 93 4.93 -0.61 30.82
CA THR A 93 6.22 0.02 30.55
C THR A 93 6.55 -0.09 29.06
N PRO A 94 5.92 0.74 28.20
CA PRO A 94 6.05 0.59 26.75
C PRO A 94 7.38 1.13 26.19
N SER A 95 8.24 1.73 27.02
CA SER A 95 9.53 2.31 26.63
C SER A 95 10.56 2.14 27.74
N ILE A 96 11.79 1.88 27.33
CA ILE A 96 12.96 1.88 28.22
C ILE A 96 13.97 2.91 27.74
N LYS A 97 14.71 3.55 28.66
CA LYS A 97 15.67 4.61 28.34
C LYS A 97 17.02 4.37 28.97
N ALA A 98 18.05 4.65 28.19
CA ALA A 98 19.44 4.55 28.60
C ALA A 98 19.86 5.73 29.49
N PRO A 99 20.71 5.50 30.49
CA PRO A 99 21.38 6.57 31.25
C PRO A 99 22.50 7.23 30.43
N GLY A 100 23.04 8.34 30.92
CA GLY A 100 24.22 8.99 30.36
C GLY A 100 23.92 9.91 29.15
N PHE A 101 22.69 10.26 28.90
CA PHE A 101 22.30 11.22 27.85
C PHE A 101 21.85 12.56 28.47
N PRO A 102 22.05 13.73 27.82
CA PRO A 102 22.52 13.90 26.43
C PRO A 102 24.01 13.59 26.23
N ALA A 103 24.37 13.15 24.99
CA ALA A 103 25.72 12.72 24.66
C ALA A 103 26.14 13.08 23.24
N ASP A 104 27.45 13.20 23.01
CA ASP A 104 28.06 13.25 21.68
C ASP A 104 28.51 11.85 21.24
N LEU A 105 27.83 11.33 20.24
CA LEU A 105 28.11 10.02 19.64
C LEU A 105 28.91 10.12 18.33
N SER A 106 29.31 11.33 17.91
CA SER A 106 29.98 11.54 16.62
C SER A 106 31.31 10.80 16.43
N GLN A 107 31.92 10.43 17.57
CA GLN A 107 33.16 9.66 17.60
C GLN A 107 32.97 8.15 17.48
N TYR A 108 31.75 7.62 17.65
CA TYR A 108 31.45 6.20 17.56
C TYR A 108 30.87 5.86 16.17
N ASP A 109 31.11 4.64 15.74
CA ASP A 109 30.61 4.15 14.44
C ASP A 109 29.49 3.12 14.60
N ARG A 110 29.43 2.45 15.75
CA ARG A 110 28.54 1.29 15.96
C ARG A 110 27.87 1.34 17.32
N LEU A 111 26.63 0.85 17.35
CA LEU A 111 25.92 0.49 18.56
C LEU A 111 25.81 -1.04 18.60
N GLN A 112 26.34 -1.65 19.65
CA GLN A 112 26.22 -3.07 19.92
C GLN A 112 25.40 -3.30 21.17
N PHE A 113 24.53 -4.31 21.15
CA PHE A 113 23.81 -4.79 22.33
C PHE A 113 23.37 -6.21 22.14
N SER A 114 23.18 -6.95 23.24
CA SER A 114 22.61 -8.29 23.24
C SER A 114 21.24 -8.27 23.90
N MET A 115 20.27 -8.95 23.30
CA MET A 115 18.92 -9.05 23.82
C MET A 115 18.44 -10.50 23.82
N HIS A 116 18.03 -10.98 25.00
CA HIS A 116 17.39 -12.28 25.12
C HIS A 116 15.89 -12.13 25.05
N SER A 117 15.25 -12.98 24.29
CA SER A 117 13.80 -13.14 24.30
C SER A 117 13.41 -14.49 24.84
N SER A 118 12.42 -14.52 25.73
CA SER A 118 11.83 -15.76 26.25
C SER A 118 10.87 -16.43 25.26
N LYS A 119 10.45 -15.69 24.20
CA LYS A 119 9.47 -16.18 23.20
C LYS A 119 9.57 -15.38 21.90
N ALA A 120 9.57 -16.06 20.77
CA ALA A 120 9.49 -15.46 19.43
C ALA A 120 8.03 -15.09 19.08
N ASN A 121 7.49 -14.03 19.71
CA ASN A 121 6.05 -13.67 19.62
C ASN A 121 5.72 -12.57 18.61
N GLY A 122 6.71 -12.14 17.83
CA GLY A 122 6.49 -11.10 16.81
C GLY A 122 6.37 -9.66 17.34
N GLN A 123 6.74 -9.40 18.62
CA GLN A 123 6.76 -8.04 19.17
C GLN A 123 7.63 -7.12 18.32
N ARG A 124 7.05 -6.07 17.78
CA ARG A 124 7.81 -5.02 17.07
C ARG A 124 8.34 -4.01 18.06
N LEU A 125 9.62 -3.65 17.89
CA LEU A 125 10.34 -2.67 18.71
C LEU A 125 10.97 -1.59 17.83
N THR A 126 11.09 -0.39 18.39
CA THR A 126 11.76 0.74 17.74
C THR A 126 12.82 1.33 18.68
N LEU A 127 14.07 1.22 18.28
CA LEU A 127 15.19 1.92 18.89
C LEU A 127 15.21 3.37 18.39
N VAL A 128 15.35 4.34 19.28
CA VAL A 128 15.34 5.77 18.97
C VAL A 128 16.53 6.47 19.65
N LEU A 129 17.26 7.23 18.86
CA LEU A 129 18.30 8.16 19.31
C LEU A 129 17.85 9.56 18.90
N ASP A 130 17.37 10.33 19.85
CA ASP A 130 16.78 11.65 19.63
C ASP A 130 17.86 12.70 19.35
N SER A 131 17.64 13.50 18.30
CA SER A 131 18.57 14.56 17.88
C SER A 131 17.76 15.74 17.33
N GLU A 132 16.99 16.36 18.22
CA GLU A 132 15.98 17.35 17.88
C GLU A 132 16.57 18.61 17.26
N ASN A 133 16.09 18.97 16.07
CA ASN A 133 16.43 20.20 15.37
C ASN A 133 15.38 21.29 15.63
N ARG A 134 15.62 22.13 16.63
CA ARG A 134 14.71 23.20 17.03
C ARG A 134 14.43 24.24 15.94
N ALA A 135 15.25 24.28 14.88
CA ALA A 135 15.03 25.17 13.73
C ALA A 135 14.04 24.61 12.69
N ALA A 136 13.59 23.34 12.85
CA ALA A 136 12.66 22.69 11.96
C ALA A 136 11.41 22.22 12.73
N PRO A 137 10.18 22.43 12.22
CA PRO A 137 9.00 21.93 12.90
C PRO A 137 8.92 20.41 12.85
N GLY A 138 8.71 19.78 14.00
CA GLY A 138 8.53 18.35 14.14
C GLY A 138 9.57 17.68 15.00
N TRP A 139 9.58 16.37 15.06
CA TRP A 139 10.44 15.57 15.91
C TRP A 139 11.53 14.90 15.07
N ASP A 140 12.79 15.16 15.36
CA ASP A 140 13.96 14.75 14.57
C ASP A 140 14.82 13.77 15.38
N TYR A 141 15.00 12.57 14.84
CA TYR A 141 15.70 11.48 15.53
C TYR A 141 16.29 10.47 14.54
N TYR A 142 17.16 9.61 15.04
CA TYR A 142 17.62 8.40 14.36
C TYR A 142 16.88 7.18 14.93
N PHE A 143 16.54 6.19 14.08
CA PHE A 143 15.76 5.03 14.50
C PHE A 143 16.16 3.74 13.82
N TYR A 144 15.85 2.62 14.49
CA TYR A 144 15.96 1.27 13.95
C TYR A 144 14.78 0.43 14.41
N HIS A 145 14.10 -0.23 13.45
CA HIS A 145 13.00 -1.14 13.75
C HIS A 145 13.45 -2.58 13.70
N PHE A 146 13.01 -3.39 14.65
CA PHE A 146 13.23 -4.82 14.65
C PHE A 146 12.04 -5.55 15.27
N THR A 147 11.91 -6.86 14.96
CA THR A 147 10.85 -7.72 15.44
C THR A 147 11.47 -8.84 16.27
N VAL A 148 10.85 -9.18 17.38
CA VAL A 148 11.24 -10.30 18.24
C VAL A 148 10.77 -11.60 17.57
N ASP A 149 11.59 -12.10 16.67
CA ASP A 149 11.41 -13.34 15.88
C ASP A 149 12.37 -14.48 16.32
N TRP A 150 12.93 -14.35 17.51
CA TRP A 150 13.91 -15.31 18.06
C TRP A 150 13.61 -15.63 19.53
N GLU A 151 14.13 -16.77 19.99
CA GLU A 151 14.25 -17.16 21.39
C GLU A 151 15.73 -17.27 21.79
N GLY A 152 16.05 -17.05 23.07
CA GLY A 152 17.43 -17.01 23.53
C GLY A 152 18.09 -15.65 23.25
N TRP A 153 19.42 -15.63 23.26
CA TRP A 153 20.24 -14.43 23.06
C TRP A 153 20.43 -14.15 21.57
N LYS A 154 20.25 -12.86 21.19
CA LYS A 154 20.58 -12.31 19.87
C LYS A 154 21.40 -11.03 20.06
N THR A 155 22.57 -10.98 19.43
CA THR A 155 23.42 -9.79 19.44
C THR A 155 23.12 -8.94 18.22
N PHE A 156 22.97 -7.65 18.45
CA PHE A 156 22.80 -6.61 17.44
C PHE A 156 24.10 -5.83 17.30
N ASP A 157 24.50 -5.57 16.06
CA ASP A 157 25.66 -4.76 15.72
C ASP A 157 25.26 -3.77 14.62
N LEU A 158 24.92 -2.55 15.03
CA LEU A 158 24.31 -1.55 14.18
C LEU A 158 25.30 -0.43 13.85
N HIS A 159 25.55 -0.23 12.56
CA HIS A 159 26.34 0.92 12.10
C HIS A 159 25.52 2.22 12.21
N LEU A 160 26.02 3.23 12.95
CA LEU A 160 25.29 4.46 13.20
C LEU A 160 24.92 5.22 11.92
N GLY A 161 25.81 5.27 10.94
CA GLY A 161 25.56 5.97 9.66
C GLY A 161 24.84 5.17 8.57
N GLN A 162 24.68 3.83 8.74
CA GLN A 162 24.11 2.96 7.69
C GLN A 162 22.94 2.08 8.18
N GLY A 163 23.04 1.56 9.41
CA GLY A 163 22.02 0.67 10.01
C GLY A 163 20.87 1.45 10.64
N ILE A 164 21.16 2.60 11.22
CA ILE A 164 20.21 3.45 11.94
C ILE A 164 19.83 4.63 11.05
N ARG A 165 18.53 4.81 10.81
CA ARG A 165 17.99 5.75 9.79
C ARG A 165 17.60 7.09 10.42
N PRO A 166 17.85 8.24 9.77
CA PRO A 166 17.34 9.52 10.21
C PRO A 166 15.85 9.68 9.87
N THR A 167 15.11 10.34 10.75
CA THR A 167 13.79 10.90 10.49
C THR A 167 13.91 12.41 10.41
N ARG A 168 13.37 13.00 9.32
CA ARG A 168 13.44 14.45 9.03
C ARG A 168 14.88 14.98 8.95
N ARG A 169 15.30 15.87 9.87
CA ARG A 169 16.59 16.58 9.83
C ARG A 169 17.26 16.59 11.20
N PRO A 170 17.69 15.43 11.75
CA PRO A 170 18.43 15.43 13.01
C PRO A 170 19.62 16.38 12.94
N VAL A 171 19.93 17.02 14.07
CA VAL A 171 21.09 17.93 14.19
C VAL A 171 22.38 17.19 13.85
N GLY A 172 22.54 15.97 14.33
CA GLY A 172 23.68 15.11 14.07
C GLY A 172 24.02 14.21 15.26
N TRP A 173 24.95 13.29 15.03
CA TRP A 173 25.42 12.37 16.08
C TRP A 173 26.13 13.06 17.24
N HIS A 174 26.57 14.29 17.06
CA HIS A 174 27.21 15.10 18.11
C HIS A 174 26.21 15.65 19.15
N GLN A 175 24.90 15.52 18.89
CA GLN A 175 23.86 16.02 19.77
C GLN A 175 22.72 14.99 19.85
N ILE A 176 22.88 14.01 20.73
CA ILE A 176 21.85 13.01 21.02
C ILE A 176 21.28 13.30 22.40
N SER A 177 19.98 13.63 22.47
CA SER A 177 19.29 14.04 23.68
C SER A 177 18.91 12.88 24.57
N TYR A 178 18.54 11.74 24.00
CA TYR A 178 18.29 10.48 24.70
C TYR A 178 18.38 9.26 23.76
N PHE A 179 18.53 8.10 24.36
CA PHE A 179 18.45 6.79 23.72
C PHE A 179 17.34 5.96 24.37
N SER A 180 16.40 5.43 23.57
CA SER A 180 15.30 4.59 24.07
C SER A 180 15.00 3.42 23.14
N ILE A 181 14.38 2.34 23.70
CA ILE A 181 13.77 1.26 22.94
C ILE A 181 12.29 1.24 23.29
N ASN A 182 11.42 1.20 22.25
CA ASN A 182 10.00 1.48 22.41
C ASN A 182 9.16 0.31 21.82
N ALA A 183 8.24 -0.22 22.61
CA ALA A 183 7.26 -1.21 22.23
C ALA A 183 5.93 -0.59 21.75
N SER A 184 5.75 0.74 21.92
CA SER A 184 4.61 1.51 21.44
C SER A 184 5.06 2.64 20.51
N GLY A 185 4.13 3.28 19.80
CA GLY A 185 4.45 4.24 18.75
C GLY A 185 4.94 3.55 17.46
N TRP A 186 5.15 4.29 16.38
CA TRP A 186 5.63 3.76 15.07
C TRP A 186 4.82 2.54 14.58
N GLN A 187 3.52 2.48 14.91
CA GLN A 187 2.62 1.32 14.68
C GLN A 187 2.97 0.06 15.52
N ASN A 188 3.87 0.16 16.49
CA ASN A 188 4.11 -0.92 17.43
C ASN A 188 2.95 -1.04 18.42
N LYS A 189 2.59 -2.27 18.78
CA LYS A 189 1.58 -2.59 19.79
C LYS A 189 2.23 -3.49 20.84
N PRO A 190 2.27 -3.09 22.12
CA PRO A 190 2.85 -3.90 23.17
C PRO A 190 2.11 -5.23 23.36
N LEU A 191 2.82 -6.35 23.29
CA LEU A 191 2.29 -7.68 23.59
C LEU A 191 2.54 -8.00 25.06
N ALA A 192 1.52 -8.52 25.74
CA ALA A 192 1.56 -8.76 27.19
C ALA A 192 2.50 -9.90 27.60
N ASP A 193 2.74 -10.86 26.72
CA ASP A 193 3.56 -12.05 26.93
C ASP A 193 5.04 -11.86 26.55
N THR A 194 5.45 -10.64 26.23
CA THR A 194 6.84 -10.34 25.89
C THR A 194 7.67 -10.11 27.15
N VAL A 195 8.73 -10.89 27.32
CA VAL A 195 9.76 -10.72 28.35
C VAL A 195 11.11 -10.71 27.70
N LEU A 196 11.84 -9.60 27.87
CA LEU A 196 13.14 -9.36 27.27
C LEU A 196 14.20 -9.10 28.36
N TYR A 197 15.44 -9.47 28.05
CA TYR A 197 16.59 -9.12 28.86
C TYR A 197 17.60 -8.42 27.97
N LEU A 198 18.04 -7.24 28.37
CA LEU A 198 19.00 -6.41 27.64
C LEU A 198 20.34 -6.46 28.36
N ASP A 199 21.42 -6.57 27.59
CA ASP A 199 22.76 -6.64 28.14
C ASP A 199 23.83 -6.18 27.15
N ALA A 200 25.04 -5.89 27.65
CA ALA A 200 26.22 -5.50 26.87
C ALA A 200 25.93 -4.35 25.86
N VAL A 201 25.17 -3.33 26.29
CA VAL A 201 24.86 -2.18 25.44
C VAL A 201 26.04 -1.21 25.43
N ARG A 202 26.62 -1.02 24.25
CA ARG A 202 27.83 -0.21 24.10
C ARG A 202 27.92 0.51 22.77
N PHE A 203 28.46 1.72 22.77
CA PHE A 203 28.92 2.43 21.60
C PHE A 203 30.40 2.14 21.37
N VAL A 204 30.74 1.79 20.14
CA VAL A 204 32.09 1.35 19.79
C VAL A 204 32.64 2.27 18.70
N ARG A 205 33.86 2.75 18.87
CA ARG A 205 34.60 3.41 17.84
C ARG A 205 35.39 2.39 17.03
N GLY A 206 35.11 2.33 15.72
CA GLY A 206 35.88 1.51 14.78
C GLY A 206 37.26 2.11 14.61
N THR A 207 38.30 1.30 14.77
CA THR A 207 39.68 1.72 14.55
C THR A 207 40.03 1.83 13.06
N VAL A 208 39.12 1.38 12.18
CA VAL A 208 39.27 1.40 10.73
C VAL A 208 37.99 1.89 10.08
N GLY A 209 38.13 2.75 9.08
CA GLY A 209 37.06 3.13 8.15
C GLY A 209 37.31 2.51 6.77
N ILE A 210 36.25 2.06 6.09
CA ILE A 210 36.32 1.62 4.70
C ILE A 210 35.12 2.16 3.94
N ALA A 211 35.34 2.71 2.73
CA ALA A 211 34.30 3.18 1.85
C ALA A 211 34.60 2.73 0.41
N ALA A 212 33.55 2.35 -0.32
CA ALA A 212 33.67 2.01 -1.72
C ALA A 212 32.77 2.92 -2.56
N ARG A 213 33.30 3.52 -3.61
CA ARG A 213 32.60 4.38 -4.55
C ARG A 213 32.73 3.82 -5.96
N GLN A 214 31.62 3.54 -6.61
CA GLN A 214 31.63 3.12 -8.00
C GLN A 214 32.08 4.27 -8.91
N MET A 215 33.07 4.04 -9.73
CA MET A 215 33.67 5.04 -10.60
C MET A 215 33.07 5.00 -12.00
N ALA A 216 32.99 3.81 -12.59
CA ALA A 216 32.40 3.57 -13.89
C ALA A 216 32.06 2.09 -14.06
N SER A 217 31.00 1.80 -14.83
CA SER A 217 30.83 0.50 -15.45
C SER A 217 30.96 0.69 -16.96
N SER A 218 31.88 -0.02 -17.60
CA SER A 218 31.97 -0.04 -19.06
C SER A 218 31.32 -1.33 -19.57
N ALA A 219 30.26 -1.20 -20.35
CA ALA A 219 29.89 -2.19 -21.33
C ALA A 219 30.85 -1.92 -22.51
N GLY A 220 31.94 -2.65 -22.58
CA GLY A 220 32.89 -2.55 -23.67
C GLY A 220 32.30 -3.07 -24.99
N GLY A 221 32.82 -2.58 -26.12
CA GLY A 221 32.53 -3.14 -27.45
C GLY A 221 32.87 -4.63 -27.51
N LEU A 222 32.56 -5.29 -28.61
CA LEU A 222 32.58 -6.75 -28.86
C LEU A 222 33.80 -7.57 -28.38
N ASN A 223 34.87 -6.92 -27.93
CA ASN A 223 36.13 -7.53 -27.43
C ASN A 223 36.50 -7.13 -25.99
N ASP A 224 35.73 -6.25 -25.32
CA ASP A 224 36.05 -5.83 -23.97
C ASP A 224 35.27 -6.65 -22.95
N ARG A 225 36.00 -7.29 -22.04
CA ARG A 225 35.43 -7.98 -20.91
C ARG A 225 34.65 -6.98 -20.05
N LEU A 226 33.47 -7.37 -19.63
CA LEU A 226 32.67 -6.58 -18.69
C LEU A 226 33.49 -6.26 -17.43
N ALA A 227 33.65 -4.99 -17.12
CA ALA A 227 34.37 -4.55 -15.94
C ALA A 227 33.59 -3.47 -15.17
N ALA A 228 33.55 -3.58 -13.85
CA ALA A 228 33.14 -2.52 -12.95
C ALA A 228 34.37 -1.99 -12.20
N ARG A 229 34.56 -0.68 -12.19
CA ARG A 229 35.65 -0.02 -11.46
C ARG A 229 35.13 0.70 -10.23
N TRP A 230 35.81 0.45 -9.12
CA TRP A 230 35.50 1.02 -7.83
C TRP A 230 36.70 1.71 -7.24
N GLU A 231 36.49 2.77 -6.53
CA GLU A 231 37.48 3.40 -5.67
C GLU A 231 37.20 2.94 -4.26
N LEU A 232 38.15 2.27 -3.63
CA LEU A 232 38.11 1.80 -2.26
C LEU A 232 39.02 2.70 -1.43
N SER A 233 38.45 3.36 -0.44
CA SER A 233 39.20 4.17 0.54
C SER A 233 39.23 3.48 1.89
N VAL A 234 40.42 3.24 2.44
CA VAL A 234 40.63 2.62 3.76
C VAL A 234 41.31 3.66 4.66
N THR A 235 40.73 3.96 5.81
CA THR A 235 41.17 5.00 6.72
C THR A 235 41.58 4.40 8.05
N ASN A 236 42.79 4.70 8.53
CA ASN A 236 43.22 4.42 9.90
C ASN A 236 42.59 5.42 10.86
N ARG A 237 41.67 4.95 11.70
CA ARG A 237 41.00 5.75 12.74
C ARG A 237 41.56 5.51 14.12
N SER A 238 42.58 4.62 14.25
CA SER A 238 43.29 4.39 15.51
C SER A 238 44.23 5.57 15.86
N ARG A 239 44.79 5.53 17.06
CA ARG A 239 45.74 6.56 17.53
C ARG A 239 47.16 6.32 17.07
N ASP A 240 47.43 5.08 16.64
CA ASP A 240 48.79 4.64 16.27
C ASP A 240 48.89 4.40 14.75
N ALA A 241 50.06 4.62 14.21
CA ALA A 241 50.33 4.26 12.82
C ALA A 241 50.31 2.74 12.68
N ARG A 242 49.66 2.25 11.65
CA ARG A 242 49.50 0.80 11.37
C ARG A 242 49.25 0.50 9.91
N THR A 243 49.59 -0.73 9.52
CA THR A 243 49.08 -1.37 8.31
C THR A 243 47.73 -2.00 8.62
N ILE A 244 46.79 -1.97 7.65
CA ILE A 244 45.44 -2.52 7.81
C ILE A 244 45.29 -3.70 6.84
N PRO A 245 45.18 -4.94 7.37
CA PRO A 245 44.91 -6.10 6.55
C PRO A 245 43.52 -6.02 5.88
N LEU A 246 43.45 -6.44 4.61
CA LEU A 246 42.23 -6.48 3.83
C LEU A 246 41.94 -7.93 3.41
N VAL A 247 40.71 -8.37 3.70
CA VAL A 247 40.22 -9.72 3.38
C VAL A 247 39.08 -9.61 2.38
N VAL A 248 39.22 -10.32 1.27
CA VAL A 248 38.19 -10.39 0.23
C VAL A 248 37.34 -11.64 0.46
N THR A 249 36.03 -11.43 0.58
CA THR A 249 35.05 -12.51 0.71
C THR A 249 34.14 -12.55 -0.52
N MET A 250 33.95 -13.72 -1.11
CA MET A 250 33.06 -13.91 -2.25
C MET A 250 32.47 -15.32 -2.25
N SER A 251 31.30 -15.48 -2.87
CA SER A 251 30.71 -16.81 -3.10
C SER A 251 31.52 -17.60 -4.14
N ASP A 252 31.38 -18.92 -4.13
CA ASP A 252 32.05 -19.79 -5.10
C ASP A 252 31.66 -19.41 -6.53
N ALA A 253 30.40 -19.15 -6.80
CA ALA A 253 29.92 -18.68 -8.09
C ALA A 253 30.57 -17.33 -8.52
N ALA A 254 30.83 -16.42 -7.58
CA ALA A 254 31.54 -15.17 -7.87
C ALA A 254 33.04 -15.45 -8.12
N ARG A 255 33.62 -16.41 -7.43
CA ARG A 255 35.04 -16.80 -7.60
C ARG A 255 35.31 -17.44 -8.95
N GLU A 256 34.39 -18.25 -9.46
CA GLU A 256 34.45 -18.86 -10.78
C GLU A 256 34.22 -17.84 -11.92
N ALA A 257 33.29 -16.89 -11.70
CA ALA A 257 32.83 -15.98 -12.73
C ALA A 257 33.63 -14.68 -12.86
N LEU A 258 34.32 -14.26 -11.77
CA LEU A 258 34.99 -12.95 -11.71
C LEU A 258 36.49 -13.03 -11.47
N THR A 259 37.22 -12.12 -12.12
CA THR A 259 38.57 -11.72 -11.74
C THR A 259 38.49 -10.40 -10.98
N VAL A 260 39.09 -10.36 -9.78
CA VAL A 260 39.18 -9.18 -8.92
C VAL A 260 40.61 -8.71 -8.89
N THR A 261 40.85 -7.44 -9.18
CA THR A 261 42.20 -6.85 -9.18
C THR A 261 42.19 -5.52 -8.43
N GLY A 262 43.38 -5.10 -7.94
CA GLY A 262 43.56 -3.81 -7.30
C GLY A 262 43.27 -3.76 -5.81
N ILE A 263 43.03 -4.90 -5.14
CA ILE A 263 42.90 -4.97 -3.69
C ILE A 263 44.20 -5.60 -3.13
N PRO A 264 45.02 -4.83 -2.40
CA PRO A 264 46.17 -5.41 -1.70
C PRO A 264 45.76 -6.27 -0.51
N THR A 265 46.67 -7.09 -0.01
CA THR A 265 46.43 -7.88 1.22
C THR A 265 46.47 -7.02 2.50
N CYS A 266 47.12 -5.88 2.43
CA CYS A 266 47.18 -4.84 3.47
C CYS A 266 47.47 -3.48 2.88
N THR A 267 47.17 -2.41 3.62
CA THR A 267 47.58 -1.06 3.27
C THR A 267 49.06 -0.86 3.54
N GLU A 268 49.63 0.22 3.03
CA GLU A 268 50.88 0.78 3.55
C GLU A 268 50.68 1.22 5.00
N LEU A 269 51.77 1.62 5.66
CA LEU A 269 51.70 2.17 7.02
C LEU A 269 50.93 3.48 6.95
N LEU A 270 49.77 3.53 7.57
CA LEU A 270 48.92 4.73 7.70
C LEU A 270 49.00 5.33 9.08
N GLY A 271 49.38 6.60 9.15
CA GLY A 271 49.26 7.38 10.37
C GLY A 271 47.83 7.57 10.83
N PRO A 272 47.60 8.09 12.07
CA PRO A 272 46.25 8.38 12.57
C PRO A 272 45.50 9.33 11.64
N LYS A 273 44.27 8.96 11.25
CA LYS A 273 43.36 9.65 10.29
C LYS A 273 43.84 9.65 8.83
N GLU A 274 44.92 9.00 8.51
CA GLU A 274 45.38 8.82 7.14
C GLU A 274 44.55 7.79 6.41
N SER A 275 44.46 7.93 5.08
CA SER A 275 43.66 7.05 4.21
C SER A 275 44.50 6.61 3.01
N ALA A 276 44.40 5.33 2.67
CA ALA A 276 44.87 4.79 1.39
C ALA A 276 43.69 4.61 0.45
N THR A 277 43.92 4.87 -0.84
CA THR A 277 42.88 4.71 -1.86
C THR A 277 43.33 3.72 -2.93
N PHE A 278 42.50 2.76 -3.28
CA PHE A 278 42.77 1.69 -4.23
C PHE A 278 41.75 1.67 -5.35
N GLY A 279 42.23 1.49 -6.60
CA GLY A 279 41.37 1.27 -7.75
C GLY A 279 40.99 -0.23 -7.86
N VAL A 280 39.78 -0.62 -7.48
CA VAL A 280 39.33 -2.01 -7.56
C VAL A 280 38.62 -2.25 -8.88
N THR A 281 39.04 -3.29 -9.62
CA THR A 281 38.38 -3.70 -10.86
C THR A 281 37.82 -5.11 -10.73
N LEU A 282 36.52 -5.28 -11.02
CA LEU A 282 35.84 -6.54 -11.16
C LEU A 282 35.67 -6.82 -12.64
N THR A 283 36.14 -7.95 -13.14
CA THR A 283 36.02 -8.36 -14.55
C THR A 283 35.30 -9.70 -14.64
N ALA A 284 34.21 -9.78 -15.40
CA ALA A 284 33.50 -11.03 -15.63
C ALA A 284 34.02 -11.79 -16.84
N GLY A 285 33.99 -13.14 -16.78
CA GLY A 285 34.21 -14.03 -17.89
C GLY A 285 33.07 -13.95 -18.94
N GLN A 286 33.29 -14.52 -20.14
CA GLN A 286 32.35 -14.43 -21.27
C GLN A 286 31.01 -15.18 -21.11
N ALA A 287 30.84 -16.03 -20.10
CA ALA A 287 29.68 -16.96 -19.95
C ALA A 287 28.67 -16.57 -18.87
N VAL A 288 28.61 -15.29 -18.48
CA VAL A 288 27.70 -14.85 -17.40
C VAL A 288 26.36 -14.46 -17.95
N SER A 289 25.29 -15.05 -17.41
CA SER A 289 23.91 -14.72 -17.80
C SER A 289 23.59 -13.24 -17.53
N PRO A 290 22.78 -12.57 -18.36
CA PRO A 290 22.40 -11.19 -18.18
C PRO A 290 21.79 -10.91 -16.79
N LEU A 291 22.05 -9.73 -16.25
CA LEU A 291 21.56 -9.27 -14.95
C LEU A 291 21.99 -10.11 -13.74
N THR A 292 22.96 -11.00 -13.90
CA THR A 292 23.55 -11.68 -12.75
C THR A 292 24.34 -10.69 -11.92
N ARG A 293 24.03 -10.58 -10.61
CA ARG A 293 24.72 -9.73 -9.66
C ARG A 293 25.76 -10.54 -8.91
N PHE A 294 27.00 -10.11 -8.97
CA PHE A 294 28.07 -10.58 -8.10
C PHE A 294 28.38 -9.51 -7.07
N SER A 295 28.44 -9.90 -5.81
CA SER A 295 28.78 -9.02 -4.70
C SER A 295 30.01 -9.57 -3.99
N ILE A 296 30.99 -8.71 -3.76
CA ILE A 296 32.24 -9.03 -3.12
C ILE A 296 32.34 -8.21 -1.85
N GLY A 297 32.51 -8.86 -0.73
CA GLY A 297 32.79 -8.23 0.54
C GLY A 297 34.28 -7.94 0.67
N ILE A 298 34.62 -6.75 1.14
CA ILE A 298 35.99 -6.37 1.49
C ILE A 298 35.94 -5.98 2.96
N GLU A 299 36.69 -6.69 3.77
CA GLU A 299 36.80 -6.49 5.20
C GLU A 299 38.16 -5.93 5.55
N ALA A 300 38.19 -4.80 6.23
CA ALA A 300 39.40 -4.17 6.76
C ALA A 300 39.51 -4.53 8.26
N ALA A 301 40.59 -5.20 8.63
CA ALA A 301 40.77 -5.72 9.98
C ALA A 301 40.97 -4.62 11.01
N SER A 302 40.34 -4.77 12.16
CA SER A 302 40.47 -3.84 13.30
C SER A 302 41.83 -3.96 14.01
N ALA A 303 42.15 -2.96 14.82
CA ALA A 303 43.35 -2.93 15.63
C ALA A 303 43.31 -3.87 16.84
N THR A 304 42.12 -4.10 17.35
CA THR A 304 41.90 -4.92 18.57
C THR A 304 40.80 -5.95 18.32
N PRO A 305 40.82 -7.11 19.00
CA PRO A 305 39.79 -8.12 18.90
C PRO A 305 38.38 -7.59 19.22
N ASP A 306 38.28 -6.63 20.11
CA ASP A 306 37.00 -6.06 20.60
C ASP A 306 36.44 -4.97 19.68
N SER A 307 37.23 -4.45 18.75
CA SER A 307 36.77 -3.46 17.77
C SER A 307 36.37 -4.16 16.47
N PRO A 308 35.18 -3.92 15.95
CA PRO A 308 34.69 -4.60 14.76
C PRO A 308 35.48 -4.22 13.53
N ALA A 309 35.70 -5.19 12.65
CA ALA A 309 36.27 -4.96 11.34
C ALA A 309 35.29 -4.09 10.49
N ALA A 310 35.86 -3.18 9.71
CA ALA A 310 35.06 -2.38 8.77
C ALA A 310 34.82 -3.15 7.48
N ARG A 311 33.63 -3.04 6.90
CA ARG A 311 33.23 -3.78 5.69
C ARG A 311 32.74 -2.84 4.61
N ALA A 312 33.16 -3.09 3.37
CA ALA A 312 32.59 -2.49 2.18
C ALA A 312 32.13 -3.60 1.22
N THR A 313 31.18 -3.29 0.37
CA THR A 313 30.74 -4.21 -0.69
C THR A 313 30.92 -3.53 -2.04
N VAL A 314 31.59 -4.20 -2.94
CA VAL A 314 31.66 -3.84 -4.36
C VAL A 314 30.87 -4.87 -5.17
N SER A 315 30.26 -4.44 -6.26
CA SER A 315 29.44 -5.34 -7.06
C SER A 315 29.62 -5.13 -8.56
N LEU A 316 29.34 -6.17 -9.32
CA LEU A 316 29.23 -6.17 -10.76
C LEU A 316 27.88 -6.78 -11.12
N VAL A 317 27.13 -6.11 -11.99
CA VAL A 317 25.94 -6.69 -12.63
C VAL A 317 26.24 -6.90 -14.09
N SER A 318 26.02 -8.14 -14.58
CA SER A 318 26.25 -8.44 -15.98
C SER A 318 25.27 -7.66 -16.89
N PRO A 319 25.73 -7.14 -18.05
CA PRO A 319 24.91 -6.30 -18.91
C PRO A 319 23.79 -7.10 -19.57
N LEU A 320 22.78 -6.37 -20.02
CA LEU A 320 21.83 -6.85 -21.01
C LEU A 320 22.50 -6.95 -22.38
N PRO A 321 22.03 -7.84 -23.27
CA PRO A 321 22.40 -7.78 -24.68
C PRO A 321 22.11 -6.39 -25.25
N SER A 322 23.08 -5.81 -25.95
CA SER A 322 22.91 -4.50 -26.59
C SER A 322 21.76 -4.54 -27.60
N ARG A 323 20.88 -3.57 -27.54
CA ARG A 323 19.72 -3.40 -28.42
C ARG A 323 19.79 -2.06 -29.15
N ARG A 324 19.26 -2.02 -30.35
CA ARG A 324 19.12 -0.76 -31.13
C ARG A 324 17.72 -0.16 -30.85
N HIS A 325 17.68 1.12 -30.58
CA HIS A 325 16.43 1.88 -30.43
C HIS A 325 15.66 1.96 -31.77
N PRO A 326 14.31 1.93 -31.73
CA PRO A 326 13.49 1.71 -30.55
C PRO A 326 13.39 0.23 -30.17
N PHE A 327 13.26 -0.05 -28.87
CA PHE A 327 13.06 -1.43 -28.39
C PHE A 327 12.35 -1.53 -27.03
N LEU A 328 12.02 -0.39 -26.37
CA LEU A 328 11.52 -0.43 -25.00
C LEU A 328 10.13 -1.10 -24.89
N PHE A 329 9.20 -0.76 -25.78
CA PHE A 329 7.87 -1.35 -25.88
C PHE A 329 7.48 -1.65 -27.32
N GLY A 330 8.44 -2.00 -28.13
CA GLY A 330 8.31 -2.34 -29.54
C GLY A 330 9.61 -2.08 -30.28
N ASP A 331 9.92 -2.93 -31.23
CA ASP A 331 11.08 -2.78 -32.09
C ASP A 331 10.69 -2.35 -33.53
N ALA A 332 11.67 -2.09 -34.34
CA ALA A 332 11.46 -1.65 -35.72
C ALA A 332 10.61 -2.65 -36.54
N GLY A 333 10.77 -3.95 -36.30
CA GLY A 333 9.98 -4.99 -36.98
C GLY A 333 8.51 -4.95 -36.61
N LEU A 334 8.23 -4.76 -35.33
CA LEU A 334 6.85 -4.62 -34.83
C LEU A 334 6.16 -3.37 -35.40
N PHE A 335 6.85 -2.23 -35.43
CA PHE A 335 6.29 -1.00 -35.98
C PHE A 335 6.06 -1.10 -37.49
N GLU A 336 6.95 -1.79 -38.23
CA GLU A 336 6.75 -2.07 -39.65
C GLU A 336 5.55 -2.98 -39.87
N LEU A 337 5.40 -4.05 -39.07
CA LEU A 337 4.23 -4.94 -39.15
C LEU A 337 2.92 -4.16 -38.91
N ALA A 338 2.90 -3.24 -37.93
CA ALA A 338 1.73 -2.39 -37.67
C ALA A 338 1.45 -1.44 -38.86
N ARG A 339 2.50 -0.92 -39.54
CA ARG A 339 2.34 -0.10 -40.75
C ARG A 339 1.77 -0.90 -41.92
N VAL A 340 2.28 -2.09 -42.15
CA VAL A 340 1.75 -3.02 -43.17
C VAL A 340 0.30 -3.34 -42.89
N ARG A 341 -0.05 -3.62 -41.65
CA ARG A 341 -1.42 -3.87 -41.18
C ARG A 341 -2.33 -2.67 -41.48
N ALA A 342 -1.88 -1.44 -41.22
CA ALA A 342 -2.63 -0.22 -41.54
C ALA A 342 -2.86 -0.04 -43.04
N GLY A 343 -1.98 -0.56 -43.90
CA GLY A 343 -2.17 -0.56 -45.36
C GLY A 343 -3.24 -1.55 -45.82
N ARG A 344 -3.61 -2.54 -45.01
CA ARG A 344 -4.52 -3.62 -45.38
C ARG A 344 -5.87 -3.57 -44.68
N LEU A 345 -5.90 -3.18 -43.43
CA LEU A 345 -7.08 -3.28 -42.55
C LEU A 345 -7.65 -1.92 -42.20
N PRO A 346 -8.95 -1.67 -42.46
CA PRO A 346 -9.57 -0.36 -42.22
C PRO A 346 -9.44 0.10 -40.75
N TRP A 347 -9.59 -0.81 -39.79
CA TRP A 347 -9.47 -0.44 -38.37
C TRP A 347 -8.05 -0.03 -37.99
N ALA A 348 -7.04 -0.70 -38.52
CA ALA A 348 -5.62 -0.36 -38.28
C ALA A 348 -5.24 0.95 -38.95
N LYS A 349 -5.76 1.21 -40.17
CA LYS A 349 -5.61 2.50 -40.84
C LYS A 349 -6.25 3.64 -40.03
N ALA A 350 -7.47 3.46 -39.55
CA ALA A 350 -8.14 4.45 -38.72
C ALA A 350 -7.38 4.74 -37.43
N HIS A 351 -6.74 3.72 -36.83
CA HIS A 351 -5.89 3.90 -35.66
C HIS A 351 -4.63 4.71 -35.95
N LEU A 352 -3.92 4.38 -37.05
CA LEU A 352 -2.75 5.12 -37.50
C LEU A 352 -3.10 6.58 -37.86
N ASP A 353 -4.17 6.80 -38.61
CA ASP A 353 -4.65 8.14 -38.95
C ASP A 353 -4.99 8.94 -37.68
N GLY A 354 -5.55 8.28 -36.67
CA GLY A 354 -5.82 8.87 -35.36
C GLY A 354 -4.54 9.30 -34.61
N ILE A 355 -3.49 8.48 -34.64
CA ILE A 355 -2.16 8.82 -34.05
C ILE A 355 -1.63 10.09 -34.71
N VAL A 356 -1.63 10.12 -36.07
CA VAL A 356 -1.11 11.26 -36.84
C VAL A 356 -1.93 12.54 -36.57
N ALA A 357 -3.25 12.43 -36.62
CA ALA A 357 -4.15 13.58 -36.37
C ALA A 357 -4.00 14.14 -34.94
N VAL A 358 -3.76 13.31 -33.93
CA VAL A 358 -3.46 13.77 -32.56
C VAL A 358 -2.12 14.50 -32.53
N ALA A 359 -1.10 13.95 -33.17
CA ALA A 359 0.23 14.56 -33.21
C ALA A 359 0.23 15.92 -33.95
N GLU A 360 -0.54 16.05 -35.04
CA GLU A 360 -0.68 17.30 -35.78
C GLU A 360 -1.36 18.41 -34.94
N ARG A 361 -2.41 18.05 -34.17
CA ARG A 361 -3.01 18.99 -33.21
C ARG A 361 -2.00 19.46 -32.17
N HIS A 362 -1.23 18.53 -31.62
CA HIS A 362 -0.20 18.86 -30.64
C HIS A 362 0.94 19.69 -31.20
N LEU A 363 1.29 19.50 -32.49
CA LEU A 363 2.31 20.28 -33.17
C LEU A 363 1.86 21.75 -33.37
N ALA A 364 0.58 21.96 -33.59
CA ALA A 364 -0.01 23.30 -33.76
C ALA A 364 -0.08 24.10 -32.43
N GLU A 365 -0.03 23.39 -31.25
CA GLU A 365 -0.07 24.04 -29.94
C GLU A 365 1.36 24.44 -29.50
N PRO A 366 1.56 25.64 -28.94
CA PRO A 366 2.86 25.99 -28.34
C PRO A 366 3.12 25.13 -27.10
N LEU A 367 4.40 24.82 -26.85
CA LEU A 367 4.77 24.18 -25.59
C LEU A 367 4.50 25.13 -24.41
N SER A 368 3.67 24.69 -23.48
CA SER A 368 3.40 25.41 -22.23
C SER A 368 4.02 24.62 -21.07
N LEU A 369 5.15 25.12 -20.56
CA LEU A 369 5.83 24.52 -19.41
C LEU A 369 5.43 25.27 -18.14
N PRO A 370 4.70 24.64 -17.18
CA PRO A 370 4.38 25.32 -15.93
C PRO A 370 5.62 25.67 -15.12
N ASP A 371 5.60 26.83 -14.47
CA ASP A 371 6.69 27.26 -13.57
C ASP A 371 6.70 26.49 -12.27
N SER A 372 5.54 26.03 -11.79
CA SER A 372 5.40 25.25 -10.55
C SER A 372 5.33 23.75 -10.81
N ALA A 373 5.84 22.97 -9.88
CA ALA A 373 5.60 21.54 -9.83
C ALA A 373 4.11 21.23 -9.60
N GLY A 374 3.69 20.04 -10.00
CA GLY A 374 2.34 19.53 -9.77
C GLY A 374 2.07 19.14 -8.33
N GLN A 375 0.79 18.99 -7.97
CA GLN A 375 0.34 18.55 -6.66
C GLN A 375 -0.63 17.35 -6.78
N TRP A 376 -0.89 16.69 -5.67
CA TRP A 376 -1.70 15.48 -5.56
C TRP A 376 -3.15 15.71 -6.05
N SER A 377 -3.55 14.99 -7.08
CA SER A 377 -4.84 15.19 -7.77
C SER A 377 -6.06 14.97 -6.87
N HIS A 378 -5.95 14.17 -5.81
CA HIS A 378 -7.02 13.97 -4.83
C HIS A 378 -7.36 15.22 -3.99
N HIS A 379 -6.52 16.25 -4.03
CA HIS A 379 -6.90 17.55 -3.48
C HIS A 379 -7.95 18.28 -4.31
N TYR A 380 -8.15 17.89 -5.58
CA TYR A 380 -9.02 18.60 -6.52
C TYR A 380 -10.48 18.20 -6.40
N VAL A 381 -11.00 18.38 -5.20
CA VAL A 381 -12.34 18.00 -4.76
C VAL A 381 -12.92 19.10 -3.86
N CYS A 382 -14.23 19.31 -3.96
CA CYS A 382 -14.95 20.23 -3.09
C CYS A 382 -14.90 19.77 -1.64
N LYS A 383 -14.50 20.64 -0.74
CA LYS A 383 -14.44 20.32 0.70
C LYS A 383 -15.81 20.28 1.37
N ALA A 384 -16.82 20.95 0.75
CA ALA A 384 -18.17 21.01 1.29
C ALA A 384 -19.02 19.80 0.89
N CYS A 385 -19.02 19.41 -0.41
CA CYS A 385 -19.93 18.39 -0.92
C CYS A 385 -19.23 17.17 -1.56
N GLY A 386 -17.89 17.09 -1.54
CA GLY A 386 -17.14 15.98 -2.11
C GLY A 386 -17.11 15.88 -3.65
N ASN A 387 -17.82 16.76 -4.35
CA ASN A 387 -17.88 16.76 -5.81
C ASN A 387 -16.57 17.24 -6.45
N ARG A 388 -16.34 16.81 -7.70
CA ARG A 388 -15.18 17.23 -8.50
C ARG A 388 -15.23 18.71 -8.82
N LEU A 389 -14.06 19.35 -8.90
CA LEU A 389 -13.91 20.72 -9.37
C LEU A 389 -13.73 20.75 -10.90
N LYS A 390 -13.96 21.90 -11.51
CA LYS A 390 -13.54 22.25 -12.87
C LYS A 390 -12.62 23.48 -12.81
N HIS A 391 -11.61 23.53 -13.67
CA HIS A 391 -10.72 24.68 -13.80
C HIS A 391 -11.39 25.72 -14.70
N VAL A 392 -11.65 26.92 -14.17
CA VAL A 392 -12.18 28.09 -14.85
C VAL A 392 -11.25 29.23 -14.50
N VAL A 393 -10.20 29.40 -15.32
CA VAL A 393 -9.10 30.36 -15.05
C VAL A 393 -9.61 31.70 -14.59
N PRO A 394 -9.14 32.27 -13.48
CA PRO A 394 -8.10 31.74 -12.58
C PRO A 394 -8.64 30.91 -11.41
N LYS A 395 -9.88 30.43 -11.42
CA LYS A 395 -10.58 29.75 -10.32
C LYS A 395 -10.80 28.27 -10.59
N HIS A 396 -11.10 27.53 -9.53
CA HIS A 396 -11.51 26.14 -9.55
C HIS A 396 -12.90 26.03 -8.92
N VAL A 397 -13.91 25.69 -9.72
CA VAL A 397 -15.32 25.76 -9.33
C VAL A 397 -15.89 24.37 -9.12
N CYS A 398 -16.61 24.15 -8.02
CA CYS A 398 -17.29 22.90 -7.74
C CYS A 398 -18.42 22.64 -8.75
N ARG A 399 -18.47 21.42 -9.29
CA ARG A 399 -19.52 21.01 -10.24
C ARG A 399 -20.88 20.77 -9.58
N GLY A 400 -20.89 20.53 -8.24
CA GLY A 400 -22.11 20.26 -7.50
C GLY A 400 -22.72 21.50 -6.83
N CYS A 401 -21.93 22.20 -5.99
CA CYS A 401 -22.44 23.33 -5.17
C CYS A 401 -21.89 24.70 -5.58
N SER A 402 -21.15 24.78 -6.69
CA SER A 402 -20.56 26.01 -7.24
C SER A 402 -19.57 26.75 -6.32
N ALA A 403 -19.11 26.12 -5.22
CA ALA A 403 -18.07 26.66 -4.36
C ALA A 403 -16.77 26.93 -5.16
N GLU A 404 -16.12 28.05 -4.90
CA GLU A 404 -14.93 28.48 -5.61
C GLU A 404 -13.67 28.30 -4.77
N TYR A 405 -12.56 27.92 -5.41
CA TYR A 405 -11.25 27.71 -4.82
C TYR A 405 -10.16 28.37 -5.66
N THR A 406 -9.09 28.84 -5.03
CA THR A 406 -7.91 29.42 -5.69
C THR A 406 -6.65 29.07 -4.89
N GLY A 407 -5.48 29.20 -5.49
CA GLY A 407 -4.19 29.04 -4.84
C GLY A 407 -3.82 27.58 -4.59
N TRP A 408 -2.89 27.38 -3.65
CA TRP A 408 -2.43 26.04 -3.26
C TRP A 408 -3.54 25.27 -2.54
N PRO A 409 -3.75 23.99 -2.83
CA PRO A 409 -3.04 23.11 -3.77
C PRO A 409 -3.65 23.08 -5.19
N TYR A 410 -4.72 23.81 -5.45
CA TYR A 410 -5.54 23.65 -6.66
C TYR A 410 -4.80 24.09 -7.93
N ASP A 411 -4.08 25.21 -7.87
CA ASP A 411 -3.29 25.71 -9.00
C ASP A 411 -2.18 24.73 -9.37
N GLN A 412 -1.52 24.10 -8.36
CA GLN A 412 -0.49 23.11 -8.57
C GLN A 412 -1.05 21.78 -9.10
N VAL A 413 -2.29 21.42 -8.76
CA VAL A 413 -2.95 20.28 -9.41
C VAL A 413 -3.19 20.58 -10.90
N ALA A 414 -3.63 21.78 -11.24
CA ALA A 414 -3.79 22.20 -12.63
C ALA A 414 -2.44 22.21 -13.39
N ALA A 415 -1.37 22.69 -12.75
CA ALA A 415 0.00 22.59 -13.28
C ALA A 415 0.41 21.14 -13.53
N GLY A 416 0.13 20.22 -12.60
CA GLY A 416 0.38 18.80 -12.75
C GLY A 416 -0.34 18.19 -13.96
N TRP A 417 -1.55 18.61 -14.24
CA TRP A 417 -2.25 18.17 -15.46
C TRP A 417 -1.62 18.72 -16.73
N GLN A 418 -1.08 19.95 -16.70
CA GLN A 418 -0.33 20.50 -17.84
C GLN A 418 0.96 19.72 -18.06
N HIS A 419 1.71 19.35 -17.01
CA HIS A 419 2.86 18.46 -17.14
C HIS A 419 2.46 17.12 -17.80
N GLY A 420 1.39 16.50 -17.32
CA GLY A 420 0.86 15.28 -17.91
C GLY A 420 0.40 15.43 -19.38
N ARG A 421 -0.11 16.61 -19.78
CA ARG A 421 -0.38 16.90 -21.21
C ARG A 421 0.91 16.93 -22.02
N ASN A 422 1.92 17.63 -21.55
CA ASN A 422 3.22 17.72 -22.24
C ASN A 422 3.86 16.34 -22.46
N PHE A 423 3.73 15.42 -21.48
CA PHE A 423 4.26 14.05 -21.60
C PHE A 423 3.47 13.21 -22.61
N ARG A 424 2.14 13.37 -22.64
CA ARG A 424 1.33 12.75 -23.69
C ARG A 424 1.66 13.31 -25.06
N GLN A 425 1.86 14.63 -25.21
CA GLN A 425 2.32 15.25 -26.45
C GLN A 425 3.65 14.65 -26.92
N ALA A 426 4.65 14.54 -26.02
CA ALA A 426 5.94 13.96 -26.37
C ALA A 426 5.78 12.52 -26.90
N ARG A 427 4.98 11.69 -26.20
CA ARG A 427 4.75 10.30 -26.60
C ARG A 427 3.98 10.20 -27.94
N ASP A 428 2.90 10.94 -28.07
CA ASP A 428 2.01 10.86 -29.26
C ASP A 428 2.76 11.34 -30.51
N MET A 429 3.60 12.37 -30.39
CA MET A 429 4.47 12.82 -31.47
C MET A 429 5.60 11.83 -31.78
N ALA A 430 6.21 11.23 -30.76
CA ALA A 430 7.24 10.22 -30.97
C ALA A 430 6.68 8.99 -31.70
N LEU A 431 5.45 8.56 -31.37
CA LEU A 431 4.73 7.51 -32.09
C LEU A 431 4.44 7.91 -33.52
N ALA A 432 3.92 9.14 -33.76
CA ALA A 432 3.65 9.63 -35.11
C ALA A 432 4.94 9.69 -35.96
N TYR A 433 6.06 10.14 -35.36
CA TYR A 433 7.38 10.09 -36.01
C TYR A 433 7.74 8.64 -36.43
N THR A 434 7.58 7.69 -35.53
CA THR A 434 7.92 6.28 -35.77
C THR A 434 7.18 5.69 -36.98
N PHE A 435 5.92 6.08 -37.19
CA PHE A 435 5.10 5.61 -38.31
C PHE A 435 5.25 6.43 -39.59
N THR A 436 5.53 7.72 -39.50
CA THR A 436 5.51 8.63 -40.67
C THR A 436 6.90 9.06 -41.11
N GLY A 437 7.92 8.98 -40.24
CA GLY A 437 9.25 9.53 -40.52
C GLY A 437 9.31 11.07 -40.51
N ARG A 438 8.19 11.78 -40.23
CA ARG A 438 8.12 13.25 -40.24
C ARG A 438 8.97 13.83 -39.10
N GLY A 439 10.07 14.51 -39.46
CA GLY A 439 11.08 15.03 -38.52
C GLY A 439 10.58 16.09 -37.56
N GLU A 440 9.54 16.86 -37.92
CA GLU A 440 8.93 17.86 -37.05
C GLU A 440 8.34 17.25 -35.76
N PHE A 441 7.79 16.03 -35.81
CA PHE A 441 7.30 15.34 -34.63
C PHE A 441 8.46 14.93 -33.69
N ALA A 442 9.55 14.42 -34.25
CA ALA A 442 10.75 14.10 -33.46
C ALA A 442 11.37 15.36 -32.85
N SER A 443 11.39 16.47 -33.62
CA SER A 443 11.92 17.76 -33.16
C SER A 443 11.13 18.33 -31.99
N ARG A 444 9.80 18.27 -32.02
CA ARG A 444 8.97 18.71 -30.91
C ARG A 444 9.12 17.78 -29.69
N THR A 445 9.25 16.46 -29.90
CA THR A 445 9.55 15.53 -28.81
C THR A 445 10.87 15.88 -28.13
N ARG A 446 11.93 16.18 -28.91
CA ARG A 446 13.22 16.67 -28.41
C ARG A 446 13.07 17.97 -27.60
N GLU A 447 12.32 18.95 -28.12
CA GLU A 447 12.07 20.20 -27.41
C GLU A 447 11.48 19.96 -26.02
N ILE A 448 10.45 19.13 -25.92
CA ILE A 448 9.80 18.79 -24.64
C ILE A 448 10.81 18.11 -23.69
N LEU A 449 11.53 17.09 -24.16
CA LEU A 449 12.49 16.36 -23.33
C LEU A 449 13.60 17.28 -22.79
N LEU A 450 14.14 18.17 -23.62
CA LEU A 450 15.15 19.15 -23.21
C LEU A 450 14.63 20.17 -22.22
N ALA A 451 13.41 20.70 -22.44
CA ALA A 451 12.79 21.63 -21.50
C ALA A 451 12.63 21.04 -20.10
N TYR A 452 12.23 19.75 -20.03
CA TYR A 452 12.15 19.05 -18.75
C TYR A 452 13.52 18.69 -18.17
N ALA A 453 14.50 18.32 -18.98
CA ALA A 453 15.88 18.07 -18.53
C ALA A 453 16.51 19.33 -17.92
N GLN A 454 16.21 20.50 -18.47
CA GLN A 454 16.66 21.79 -17.92
C GLN A 454 16.01 22.07 -16.55
N ARG A 455 14.70 21.91 -16.43
CA ARG A 455 13.90 22.38 -15.27
C ARG A 455 13.81 21.36 -14.13
N TYR A 456 13.86 20.06 -14.39
CA TYR A 456 13.61 19.01 -13.41
C TYR A 456 14.47 19.13 -12.14
N PRO A 457 15.80 19.33 -12.21
CA PRO A 457 16.64 19.45 -11.02
C PRO A 457 16.37 20.70 -10.18
N GLU A 458 15.75 21.73 -10.77
CA GLU A 458 15.45 23.02 -10.11
C GLU A 458 14.23 22.93 -9.20
N TRP A 459 13.25 22.06 -9.52
CA TRP A 459 12.06 21.88 -8.69
C TRP A 459 12.42 21.28 -7.33
N LYS A 460 11.88 21.89 -6.27
CA LYS A 460 12.10 21.43 -4.91
C LYS A 460 11.30 20.16 -4.62
N LEU A 461 11.88 19.30 -3.78
CA LEU A 461 11.16 18.13 -3.27
C LEU A 461 9.96 18.56 -2.42
N GLN A 462 8.78 18.01 -2.70
CA GLN A 462 7.55 18.25 -1.95
C GLN A 462 6.68 16.99 -1.89
N ASN A 463 5.98 16.79 -0.78
CA ASN A 463 4.93 15.78 -0.65
C ASN A 463 3.54 16.41 -0.75
N VAL A 464 2.49 15.61 -0.54
CA VAL A 464 1.09 16.06 -0.60
C VAL A 464 0.75 17.18 0.39
N ARG A 465 1.62 17.47 1.35
CA ARG A 465 1.48 18.58 2.32
C ARG A 465 2.44 19.74 2.04
N GLY A 466 3.18 19.69 0.92
CA GLY A 466 4.20 20.68 0.58
C GLY A 466 5.55 20.50 1.30
N HIS A 467 5.76 19.40 2.03
CA HIS A 467 6.96 19.17 2.83
C HIS A 467 7.93 18.18 2.16
N VAL A 468 9.20 18.23 2.53
CA VAL A 468 10.20 17.24 2.13
C VAL A 468 10.02 15.95 2.92
N SER A 469 10.00 14.81 2.23
CA SER A 469 9.98 13.47 2.83
C SER A 469 10.61 12.46 1.85
N ASN A 470 10.78 11.20 2.27
CA ASN A 470 11.26 10.15 1.36
C ASN A 470 10.29 9.90 0.19
N SER A 471 8.99 10.06 0.40
CA SER A 471 7.95 9.91 -0.63
C SER A 471 7.73 11.17 -1.48
N ALA A 472 8.44 12.28 -1.19
CA ALA A 472 8.31 13.53 -1.93
C ALA A 472 8.91 13.41 -3.34
N GLY A 473 8.19 13.92 -4.33
CA GLY A 473 8.68 14.11 -5.69
C GLY A 473 9.21 15.52 -5.95
N ARG A 474 9.73 15.77 -7.15
CA ARG A 474 10.14 17.10 -7.64
C ARG A 474 9.13 17.68 -8.61
N LEU A 475 8.77 16.89 -9.61
CA LEU A 475 7.78 17.26 -10.63
C LEU A 475 6.36 17.16 -10.11
N TYR A 476 6.10 16.21 -9.23
CA TYR A 476 4.83 15.96 -8.55
C TYR A 476 5.02 15.89 -7.03
N ALA A 477 3.93 15.73 -6.30
CA ALA A 477 3.96 15.62 -4.84
C ALA A 477 4.40 14.25 -4.32
N GLN A 478 4.54 13.27 -5.19
CA GLN A 478 4.80 11.88 -4.79
C GLN A 478 5.78 11.22 -5.74
N THR A 479 6.69 10.40 -5.19
CA THR A 479 7.57 9.52 -5.99
C THR A 479 6.80 8.53 -6.86
N LEU A 480 5.55 8.23 -6.49
CA LEU A 480 4.61 7.43 -7.28
C LEU A 480 4.31 8.09 -8.63
N ASP A 481 3.90 9.37 -8.58
CA ASP A 481 3.54 10.14 -9.79
C ASP A 481 4.78 10.39 -10.68
N GLU A 482 5.95 10.56 -10.07
CA GLU A 482 7.24 10.63 -10.78
C GLU A 482 7.49 9.35 -11.59
N ALA A 483 7.26 8.19 -10.97
CA ALA A 483 7.47 6.89 -11.59
C ALA A 483 6.48 6.65 -12.75
N CYS A 484 5.21 7.04 -12.58
CA CYS A 484 4.22 6.99 -13.67
C CYS A 484 4.62 7.86 -14.86
N ALA A 485 5.13 9.08 -14.58
CA ALA A 485 5.49 10.05 -15.61
C ALA A 485 6.70 9.62 -16.44
N VAL A 486 7.75 9.08 -15.78
CA VAL A 486 9.00 8.78 -16.45
C VAL A 486 8.89 7.66 -17.50
N ILE A 487 7.93 6.74 -17.36
CA ILE A 487 7.69 5.65 -18.32
C ILE A 487 7.40 6.21 -19.72
N GLY A 488 6.45 7.16 -19.81
CA GLY A 488 6.10 7.78 -21.07
C GLY A 488 7.21 8.63 -21.67
N LEU A 489 7.99 9.30 -20.83
CA LEU A 489 9.17 10.08 -21.25
C LEU A 489 10.29 9.17 -21.79
N ALA A 490 10.58 8.06 -21.10
CA ALA A 490 11.57 7.08 -21.55
C ALA A 490 11.17 6.44 -22.89
N TRP A 491 9.87 6.10 -23.04
CA TRP A 491 9.36 5.59 -24.31
C TRP A 491 9.45 6.62 -25.45
N SER A 492 9.10 7.89 -25.18
CA SER A 492 9.25 8.96 -26.16
C SER A 492 10.70 9.13 -26.63
N TYR A 493 11.66 9.07 -25.69
CA TYR A 493 13.07 9.14 -25.97
C TYR A 493 13.56 7.94 -26.80
N ASP A 494 13.16 6.72 -26.43
CA ASP A 494 13.46 5.48 -27.16
C ASP A 494 13.02 5.55 -28.63
N LEU A 495 11.79 6.02 -28.87
CA LEU A 495 11.19 6.13 -30.21
C LEU A 495 11.95 7.13 -31.12
N VAL A 496 12.46 8.23 -30.56
CA VAL A 496 13.14 9.28 -31.35
C VAL A 496 14.67 9.20 -31.29
N TYR A 497 15.22 8.25 -30.54
CA TYR A 497 16.66 8.12 -30.31
C TYR A 497 17.49 8.06 -31.62
N GLY A 498 17.02 7.27 -32.57
CA GLY A 498 17.64 7.06 -33.89
C GLY A 498 17.25 8.08 -34.98
N SER A 499 16.43 9.10 -34.66
CA SER A 499 15.85 10.03 -35.63
C SER A 499 16.86 11.02 -36.24
N GLY A 500 18.05 11.16 -35.64
CA GLY A 500 19.04 12.16 -36.05
C GLY A 500 18.80 13.57 -35.46
N VAL A 501 17.62 13.87 -34.89
CA VAL A 501 17.35 15.18 -34.26
C VAL A 501 18.02 15.33 -32.90
N LEU A 502 18.27 14.23 -32.18
CA LEU A 502 18.97 14.22 -30.89
C LEU A 502 20.48 14.20 -31.10
N GLN A 503 21.17 15.30 -30.84
CA GLN A 503 22.62 15.34 -30.82
C GLN A 503 23.17 14.61 -29.59
N ALA A 504 24.50 14.27 -29.63
CA ALA A 504 25.14 13.59 -28.49
C ALA A 504 25.02 14.39 -27.17
N THR A 505 25.15 15.72 -27.27
CA THR A 505 24.98 16.64 -26.15
C THR A 505 23.53 16.64 -25.59
N ASP A 506 22.51 16.59 -26.46
CA ASP A 506 21.11 16.50 -26.07
C ASP A 506 20.87 15.19 -25.30
N ARG A 507 21.34 14.07 -25.86
CA ARG A 507 21.22 12.75 -25.19
C ARG A 507 21.88 12.77 -23.82
N ALA A 508 23.14 13.22 -23.73
CA ALA A 508 23.83 13.32 -22.44
C ALA A 508 23.07 14.22 -21.43
N HIS A 509 22.52 15.34 -21.90
CA HIS A 509 21.75 16.24 -21.05
C HIS A 509 20.43 15.62 -20.55
N ILE A 510 19.63 14.99 -21.43
CA ILE A 510 18.38 14.31 -21.10
C ILE A 510 18.66 13.14 -20.14
N GLU A 511 19.62 12.30 -20.45
CA GLU A 511 19.94 11.12 -19.65
C GLU A 511 20.42 11.48 -18.25
N THR A 512 21.28 12.49 -18.11
CA THR A 512 21.87 12.86 -16.81
C THR A 512 20.92 13.72 -15.97
N ARG A 513 20.31 14.76 -16.55
CA ARG A 513 19.55 15.75 -15.80
C ARG A 513 18.05 15.43 -15.67
N LEU A 514 17.50 14.58 -16.55
CA LEU A 514 16.11 14.15 -16.44
C LEU A 514 16.05 12.71 -15.92
N PHE A 515 16.46 11.73 -16.70
CA PHE A 515 16.21 10.33 -16.37
C PHE A 515 16.92 9.85 -15.11
N ARG A 516 18.22 10.08 -14.98
CA ARG A 516 18.98 9.65 -13.80
C ARG A 516 18.54 10.41 -12.54
N GLU A 517 18.21 11.67 -12.62
CA GLU A 517 17.70 12.44 -11.49
C GLU A 517 16.25 12.01 -11.10
N MET A 518 15.38 11.67 -12.07
CA MET A 518 14.06 11.09 -11.78
C MET A 518 14.22 9.73 -11.08
N VAL A 519 15.06 8.83 -11.58
CA VAL A 519 15.35 7.54 -10.95
C VAL A 519 15.89 7.71 -9.53
N LYS A 520 16.81 8.65 -9.32
CA LYS A 520 17.34 8.99 -7.99
C LYS A 520 16.22 9.47 -7.04
N THR A 521 15.30 10.30 -7.53
CA THR A 521 14.14 10.77 -6.77
C THR A 521 13.22 9.59 -6.41
N ILE A 522 12.86 8.74 -7.37
CA ILE A 522 12.00 7.58 -7.19
C ILE A 522 12.60 6.59 -6.17
N ARG A 523 13.87 6.26 -6.30
CA ARG A 523 14.58 5.29 -5.43
C ARG A 523 14.75 5.75 -3.98
N ARG A 524 14.52 7.02 -3.66
CA ARG A 524 14.49 7.52 -2.27
C ARG A 524 13.41 6.84 -1.44
N ASN A 525 12.30 6.45 -2.05
CA ASN A 525 11.19 5.80 -1.39
C ASN A 525 11.18 4.29 -1.67
N GLN A 526 11.46 3.49 -0.65
CA GLN A 526 11.35 2.03 -0.69
C GLN A 526 10.03 1.64 -0.02
N ALA A 527 8.99 1.44 -0.84
CA ALA A 527 7.62 1.28 -0.36
C ALA A 527 7.24 -0.18 0.01
N GLY A 528 8.17 -1.13 -0.13
CA GLY A 528 7.97 -2.54 0.28
C GLY A 528 6.91 -3.25 -0.55
N ILE A 529 5.97 -3.94 0.11
CA ILE A 529 4.78 -4.54 -0.53
C ILE A 529 3.77 -3.41 -0.75
N SER A 530 3.63 -2.93 -1.98
CA SER A 530 2.64 -1.88 -2.32
C SER A 530 2.55 -1.63 -3.84
N ASN A 531 1.42 -1.07 -4.28
CA ASN A 531 1.27 -0.55 -5.63
C ASN A 531 2.32 0.54 -5.95
N TRP A 532 2.71 1.36 -4.97
CA TRP A 532 3.76 2.37 -5.12
C TRP A 532 5.08 1.75 -5.56
N GLN A 533 5.49 0.66 -4.90
CA GLN A 533 6.73 -0.02 -5.25
C GLN A 533 6.66 -0.63 -6.65
N SER A 534 5.50 -1.17 -7.05
CA SER A 534 5.29 -1.68 -8.40
C SER A 534 5.49 -0.58 -9.46
N TRP A 535 4.94 0.62 -9.23
CA TRP A 535 5.17 1.78 -10.10
C TRP A 535 6.61 2.28 -10.06
N HIS A 536 7.25 2.32 -8.87
CA HIS A 536 8.68 2.67 -8.77
C HIS A 536 9.54 1.72 -9.61
N ASN A 537 9.27 0.41 -9.50
CA ASN A 537 9.96 -0.59 -10.30
C ASN A 537 9.73 -0.37 -11.81
N ALA A 538 8.50 -0.04 -12.21
CA ALA A 538 8.17 0.22 -13.62
C ALA A 538 8.89 1.45 -14.17
N GLY A 539 8.91 2.56 -13.42
CA GLY A 539 9.64 3.76 -13.83
C GLY A 539 11.15 3.54 -13.92
N VAL A 540 11.73 2.86 -12.91
CA VAL A 540 13.16 2.55 -12.91
C VAL A 540 13.52 1.54 -14.03
N ALA A 541 12.65 0.53 -14.28
CA ALA A 541 12.83 -0.43 -15.36
C ALA A 541 12.79 0.25 -16.74
N ALA A 542 11.78 1.11 -16.97
CA ALA A 542 11.64 1.80 -18.24
C ALA A 542 12.91 2.64 -18.58
N VAL A 543 13.41 3.40 -17.60
CA VAL A 543 14.67 4.14 -17.77
C VAL A 543 15.86 3.20 -17.90
N GLY A 544 15.95 2.18 -17.02
CA GLY A 544 17.08 1.24 -17.02
C GLY A 544 17.22 0.46 -18.32
N PHE A 545 16.10 -0.04 -18.86
CA PHE A 545 16.10 -0.69 -20.17
C PHE A 545 16.43 0.31 -21.27
N CYS A 546 15.78 1.47 -21.30
CA CYS A 546 15.99 2.49 -22.32
C CYS A 546 17.47 2.93 -22.38
N LEU A 547 18.12 3.14 -21.24
CA LEU A 547 19.54 3.50 -21.15
C LEU A 547 20.48 2.29 -21.16
N GLN A 548 19.94 1.06 -21.26
CA GLN A 548 20.68 -0.20 -21.16
C GLN A 548 21.57 -0.28 -19.89
N ASP A 549 21.07 0.31 -18.79
CA ASP A 549 21.74 0.35 -17.49
C ASP A 549 21.36 -0.88 -16.66
N ALA A 550 22.24 -1.89 -16.65
CA ALA A 550 22.03 -3.17 -16.00
C ALA A 550 21.77 -3.06 -14.49
N GLU A 551 22.35 -2.05 -13.81
CA GLU A 551 22.12 -1.81 -12.38
C GLU A 551 20.69 -1.35 -12.11
N MET A 552 20.17 -0.43 -12.90
CA MET A 552 18.79 0.03 -12.78
C MET A 552 17.81 -1.11 -13.06
N VAL A 553 18.04 -1.89 -14.12
CA VAL A 553 17.20 -3.03 -14.48
C VAL A 553 17.25 -4.11 -13.40
N SER A 554 18.44 -4.50 -12.95
CA SER A 554 18.60 -5.48 -11.87
C SER A 554 17.92 -5.04 -10.58
N HIS A 555 18.01 -3.74 -10.24
CA HIS A 555 17.30 -3.17 -9.10
C HIS A 555 15.78 -3.30 -9.24
N ALA A 556 15.22 -2.96 -10.40
CA ALA A 556 13.79 -2.99 -10.66
C ALA A 556 13.22 -4.42 -10.71
N LEU A 557 13.95 -5.37 -11.28
CA LEU A 557 13.48 -6.75 -11.43
C LEU A 557 13.78 -7.60 -10.20
N ARG A 558 15.04 -7.60 -9.73
CA ARG A 558 15.59 -8.54 -8.73
C ARG A 558 16.02 -7.89 -7.43
N GLY A 559 15.91 -6.57 -7.29
CA GLY A 559 16.22 -5.86 -6.05
C GLY A 559 15.34 -6.31 -4.89
N LYS A 560 15.68 -5.90 -3.66
CA LYS A 560 14.99 -6.29 -2.42
C LYS A 560 13.46 -6.18 -2.51
N ASN A 561 12.94 -5.15 -3.19
CA ASN A 561 11.52 -4.89 -3.40
C ASN A 561 11.15 -4.91 -4.90
N GLY A 562 11.97 -5.56 -5.75
CA GLY A 562 11.82 -5.61 -7.20
C GLY A 562 10.58 -6.38 -7.67
N LEU A 563 10.43 -6.50 -8.99
CA LEU A 563 9.29 -7.18 -9.63
C LEU A 563 9.08 -8.60 -9.09
N GLU A 564 10.16 -9.40 -9.04
CA GLU A 564 10.09 -10.79 -8.55
C GLU A 564 9.68 -10.88 -7.08
N PHE A 565 10.04 -9.89 -6.26
CA PHE A 565 9.56 -9.79 -4.88
C PHE A 565 8.07 -9.49 -4.85
N GLN A 566 7.56 -8.57 -5.69
CA GLN A 566 6.14 -8.25 -5.77
C GLN A 566 5.34 -9.49 -6.20
N PHE A 567 5.79 -10.26 -7.18
CA PHE A 567 5.13 -11.51 -7.57
C PHE A 567 4.96 -12.49 -6.41
N ARG A 568 5.99 -12.65 -5.59
CA ARG A 568 5.96 -13.61 -4.46
C ARG A 568 5.20 -13.12 -3.23
N LYS A 569 5.06 -11.79 -3.03
CA LYS A 569 4.59 -11.22 -1.75
C LYS A 569 3.31 -10.40 -1.85
N SER A 570 2.99 -9.92 -3.03
CA SER A 570 1.86 -9.00 -3.23
C SER A 570 0.69 -9.63 -3.98
N ILE A 571 0.91 -10.75 -4.65
CA ILE A 571 -0.12 -11.52 -5.34
C ILE A 571 -0.53 -12.66 -4.41
N LEU A 572 -1.82 -12.73 -4.12
CA LEU A 572 -2.41 -13.71 -3.23
C LEU A 572 -2.63 -15.04 -3.98
N GLU A 573 -2.90 -16.12 -3.24
CA GLU A 573 -3.08 -17.46 -3.79
C GLU A 573 -4.26 -17.57 -4.77
N ASP A 574 -5.27 -16.71 -4.63
CA ASP A 574 -6.42 -16.61 -5.52
C ASP A 574 -6.19 -15.72 -6.75
N GLY A 575 -4.99 -15.20 -6.94
CA GLY A 575 -4.61 -14.36 -8.06
C GLY A 575 -4.93 -12.87 -7.90
N PHE A 576 -5.43 -12.43 -6.76
CA PHE A 576 -5.67 -11.03 -6.50
C PHE A 576 -4.47 -10.30 -5.92
N TRP A 577 -4.43 -8.99 -6.16
CA TRP A 577 -3.53 -8.08 -5.48
C TRP A 577 -3.94 -7.90 -4.01
N TYR A 578 -2.99 -7.96 -3.09
CA TYR A 578 -3.20 -8.05 -1.63
C TYR A 578 -4.04 -6.91 -1.01
N GLU A 579 -4.20 -5.77 -1.68
CA GLU A 579 -5.00 -4.64 -1.19
C GLU A 579 -6.51 -4.90 -1.24
N GLY A 580 -6.95 -6.05 -1.78
CA GLY A 580 -8.33 -6.54 -1.70
C GLY A 580 -9.37 -5.65 -2.39
N THR A 581 -8.98 -4.88 -3.41
CA THR A 581 -9.86 -3.99 -4.16
C THR A 581 -9.59 -4.09 -5.66
N ALA A 582 -10.63 -4.18 -6.48
CA ALA A 582 -10.50 -4.28 -7.92
C ALA A 582 -9.78 -3.07 -8.54
N ALA A 583 -10.00 -1.86 -8.02
CA ALA A 583 -9.34 -0.65 -8.51
C ALA A 583 -7.82 -0.73 -8.34
N TYR A 584 -7.33 -1.12 -7.16
CA TYR A 584 -5.88 -1.24 -6.90
C TYR A 584 -5.27 -2.48 -7.51
N HIS A 585 -6.04 -3.55 -7.70
CA HIS A 585 -5.62 -4.70 -8.49
C HIS A 585 -5.20 -4.27 -9.90
N TYR A 586 -6.05 -3.54 -10.62
CA TYR A 586 -5.72 -3.07 -11.96
C TYR A 586 -4.69 -1.95 -11.98
N TYR A 587 -4.64 -1.12 -10.92
CA TYR A 587 -3.62 -0.09 -10.81
C TYR A 587 -2.22 -0.70 -10.63
N ALA A 588 -2.11 -1.75 -9.83
CA ALA A 588 -0.87 -2.50 -9.66
C ALA A 588 -0.53 -3.32 -10.92
N LEU A 589 -1.53 -3.98 -11.54
CA LEU A 589 -1.35 -4.74 -12.78
C LEU A 589 -0.81 -3.85 -13.92
N ASP A 590 -1.30 -2.62 -14.06
CA ASP A 590 -0.76 -1.66 -15.04
C ASP A 590 0.73 -1.37 -14.79
N ALA A 591 1.14 -1.21 -13.54
CA ALA A 591 2.55 -1.00 -13.18
C ALA A 591 3.41 -2.22 -13.52
N LEU A 592 2.96 -3.41 -13.10
CA LEU A 592 3.66 -4.67 -13.36
C LEU A 592 3.79 -4.92 -14.87
N ARG A 593 2.73 -4.65 -15.64
CA ARG A 593 2.72 -4.80 -17.09
C ARG A 593 3.81 -3.97 -17.77
N TRP A 594 4.00 -2.72 -17.39
CA TRP A 594 5.05 -1.89 -17.98
C TRP A 594 6.44 -2.49 -17.75
N THR A 595 6.67 -3.04 -16.56
CA THR A 595 7.94 -3.72 -16.26
C THR A 595 8.09 -5.01 -17.05
N VAL A 596 7.04 -5.81 -17.12
CA VAL A 596 7.02 -7.11 -17.83
C VAL A 596 7.21 -6.91 -19.34
N GLU A 597 6.54 -5.92 -19.95
CA GLU A 597 6.70 -5.64 -21.38
C GLU A 597 8.09 -5.11 -21.71
N ALA A 598 8.66 -4.21 -20.90
CA ALA A 598 10.04 -3.77 -21.12
C ALA A 598 11.04 -4.94 -21.00
N ALA A 599 10.82 -5.86 -20.07
CA ALA A 599 11.59 -7.09 -19.92
C ALA A 599 11.42 -8.03 -21.12
N TRP A 600 10.18 -8.20 -21.63
CA TRP A 600 9.88 -9.02 -22.81
C TRP A 600 10.67 -8.57 -24.04
N PHE A 601 10.68 -7.27 -24.35
CA PHE A 601 11.44 -6.76 -25.48
C PHE A 601 12.97 -6.81 -25.26
N ALA A 602 13.41 -6.94 -24.01
CA ALA A 602 14.80 -7.23 -23.68
C ALA A 602 15.15 -8.74 -23.69
N GLY A 603 14.17 -9.62 -23.99
CA GLY A 603 14.36 -11.07 -24.03
C GLY A 603 14.21 -11.78 -22.69
N ILE A 604 13.60 -11.14 -21.70
CA ILE A 604 13.28 -11.71 -20.37
C ILE A 604 11.79 -11.94 -20.27
N ASP A 605 11.39 -13.21 -20.25
CA ASP A 605 9.97 -13.60 -20.23
C ASP A 605 9.45 -13.78 -18.80
N TYR A 606 8.54 -12.91 -18.40
CA TYR A 606 7.74 -13.03 -17.16
C TYR A 606 6.28 -13.42 -17.40
N TRP A 607 5.83 -13.55 -18.66
CA TRP A 607 4.46 -13.98 -18.98
C TRP A 607 4.20 -15.44 -18.62
N THR A 608 5.25 -16.24 -18.53
CA THR A 608 5.20 -17.63 -18.05
C THR A 608 5.10 -17.74 -16.52
N ASN A 609 5.24 -16.63 -15.77
CA ASN A 609 5.11 -16.65 -14.32
C ASN A 609 3.64 -16.84 -13.89
N ALA A 610 3.36 -17.93 -13.18
CA ALA A 610 2.00 -18.30 -12.78
C ALA A 610 1.30 -17.24 -11.92
N ALA A 611 2.03 -16.60 -10.99
CA ALA A 611 1.46 -15.54 -10.14
C ALA A 611 1.13 -14.29 -10.97
N TYR A 612 1.96 -13.91 -11.95
CA TYR A 612 1.64 -12.79 -12.84
C TYR A 612 0.43 -13.10 -13.72
N LYS A 613 0.35 -14.30 -14.28
CA LYS A 613 -0.80 -14.75 -15.10
C LYS A 613 -2.10 -14.73 -14.31
N SER A 614 -2.08 -15.19 -13.05
CA SER A 614 -3.28 -15.25 -12.20
C SER A 614 -3.92 -13.88 -11.96
N LEU A 615 -3.18 -12.77 -12.07
CA LEU A 615 -3.74 -11.41 -12.01
C LEU A 615 -4.73 -11.11 -13.16
N TYR A 616 -4.60 -11.79 -14.29
CA TYR A 616 -5.56 -11.67 -15.40
C TYR A 616 -6.73 -12.65 -15.26
N ASP A 617 -6.47 -13.83 -14.71
CA ASP A 617 -7.44 -14.92 -14.63
C ASP A 617 -8.49 -14.69 -13.52
N ALA A 618 -8.07 -14.27 -12.33
CA ALA A 618 -8.94 -14.12 -11.16
C ALA A 618 -10.10 -13.13 -11.38
N PRO A 619 -9.88 -11.94 -11.96
CA PRO A 619 -10.97 -10.99 -12.18
C PRO A 619 -12.08 -11.47 -13.11
N LEU A 620 -11.78 -12.40 -14.04
CA LEU A 620 -12.77 -12.98 -14.94
C LEU A 620 -13.90 -13.72 -14.22
N LEU A 621 -13.65 -14.15 -12.98
CA LEU A 621 -14.55 -14.97 -12.17
C LEU A 621 -15.24 -14.17 -11.05
N TYR A 622 -14.78 -12.93 -10.82
CA TYR A 622 -15.19 -12.13 -9.64
C TYR A 622 -16.27 -11.09 -9.97
N THR A 623 -16.44 -10.69 -11.23
CA THR A 623 -17.38 -9.65 -11.65
C THR A 623 -18.84 -10.01 -11.41
N PHE A 624 -19.70 -9.00 -11.38
CA PHE A 624 -21.14 -9.16 -11.62
C PHE A 624 -21.42 -9.76 -13.00
N PRO A 625 -22.64 -10.25 -13.26
CA PRO A 625 -23.01 -10.78 -14.58
C PRO A 625 -22.88 -9.80 -15.75
N ASP A 626 -22.96 -8.50 -15.49
CA ASP A 626 -22.79 -7.43 -16.48
C ASP A 626 -21.32 -7.05 -16.74
N LEU A 627 -20.38 -7.78 -16.10
CA LEU A 627 -18.94 -7.56 -16.11
C LEU A 627 -18.48 -6.28 -15.39
N ASN A 628 -19.30 -5.68 -14.54
CA ASN A 628 -18.86 -4.66 -13.61
C ASN A 628 -18.28 -5.30 -12.33
N PHE A 629 -17.34 -4.61 -11.69
CA PHE A 629 -16.81 -5.02 -10.39
C PHE A 629 -17.66 -4.47 -9.26
N PRO A 630 -17.88 -5.24 -8.17
CA PRO A 630 -18.36 -4.66 -6.93
C PRO A 630 -17.36 -3.62 -6.41
N ALA A 631 -17.87 -2.54 -5.83
CA ALA A 631 -17.05 -1.40 -5.39
C ALA A 631 -16.39 -1.63 -4.02
N ILE A 632 -15.96 -2.86 -3.71
CA ILE A 632 -15.42 -3.25 -2.42
C ILE A 632 -14.18 -2.43 -2.05
N ASN A 633 -14.14 -1.95 -0.80
CA ASN A 633 -13.05 -1.14 -0.27
C ASN A 633 -12.86 0.17 -1.08
N ASP A 634 -11.62 0.70 -1.19
CA ASP A 634 -11.32 1.90 -1.99
C ASP A 634 -11.42 1.62 -3.51
N SER A 635 -12.57 1.11 -3.98
CA SER A 635 -12.86 0.90 -5.40
C SER A 635 -14.01 1.80 -5.88
N ASP A 636 -14.00 2.12 -7.16
CA ASP A 636 -15.17 2.65 -7.88
C ASP A 636 -15.87 1.47 -8.58
N ILE A 637 -17.13 1.64 -8.95
CA ILE A 637 -17.79 0.74 -9.91
C ILE A 637 -17.17 1.00 -11.28
N PHE A 638 -16.60 -0.02 -11.89
CA PHE A 638 -16.10 0.04 -13.26
C PHE A 638 -16.22 -1.31 -13.94
N SER A 639 -16.24 -1.30 -15.27
CA SER A 639 -16.42 -2.50 -16.06
C SER A 639 -15.09 -3.16 -16.42
N LEU A 640 -15.05 -4.48 -16.32
CA LEU A 640 -14.01 -5.32 -16.89
C LEU A 640 -13.87 -5.11 -18.41
N LYS A 641 -14.97 -4.81 -19.12
CA LYS A 641 -14.97 -4.47 -20.55
C LYS A 641 -14.00 -3.34 -20.88
N GLY A 642 -13.87 -2.34 -20.00
CA GLY A 642 -12.91 -1.24 -20.14
C GLY A 642 -11.43 -1.64 -19.99
N ARG A 643 -11.15 -2.90 -19.66
CA ARG A 643 -9.79 -3.45 -19.55
C ARG A 643 -9.37 -4.25 -20.79
N HIS A 644 -10.17 -4.24 -21.85
CA HIS A 644 -9.95 -5.00 -23.09
C HIS A 644 -8.51 -4.96 -23.60
N ARG A 645 -7.84 -3.81 -23.56
CA ARG A 645 -6.47 -3.64 -24.01
C ARG A 645 -5.46 -4.53 -23.26
N LEU A 646 -5.64 -4.67 -21.92
CA LEU A 646 -4.77 -5.52 -21.09
C LEU A 646 -4.98 -6.98 -21.43
N TYR A 647 -6.23 -7.38 -21.65
CA TYR A 647 -6.59 -8.75 -21.97
C TYR A 647 -6.24 -9.14 -23.40
N GLU A 648 -6.28 -8.20 -24.34
CA GLU A 648 -5.78 -8.46 -25.68
C GLU A 648 -4.27 -8.69 -25.68
N LEU A 649 -3.50 -7.87 -24.94
CA LEU A 649 -2.08 -8.09 -24.76
C LEU A 649 -1.80 -9.45 -24.08
N ALA A 650 -2.54 -9.77 -23.01
CA ALA A 650 -2.40 -11.05 -22.32
C ALA A 650 -2.68 -12.25 -23.26
N TYR A 651 -3.74 -12.18 -24.07
CA TYR A 651 -4.03 -13.18 -25.09
C TYR A 651 -2.85 -13.38 -26.05
N VAL A 652 -2.31 -12.28 -26.58
CA VAL A 652 -1.16 -12.33 -27.52
C VAL A 652 0.09 -12.95 -26.89
N ARG A 653 0.32 -12.71 -25.62
CA ARG A 653 1.52 -13.19 -24.91
C ARG A 653 1.39 -14.63 -24.41
N THR A 654 0.17 -15.05 -24.02
CA THR A 654 -0.06 -16.35 -23.38
C THR A 654 -0.80 -17.35 -24.26
N ASN A 655 -1.44 -16.89 -25.34
CA ASN A 655 -2.37 -17.64 -26.17
C ASN A 655 -3.55 -18.26 -25.38
N ASP A 656 -3.91 -17.67 -24.21
CA ASP A 656 -5.02 -18.15 -23.40
C ASP A 656 -6.34 -17.57 -23.91
N VAL A 657 -7.19 -18.42 -24.48
CA VAL A 657 -8.47 -18.03 -25.07
C VAL A 657 -9.45 -17.43 -24.05
N ALA A 658 -9.29 -17.69 -22.75
CA ALA A 658 -10.13 -17.08 -21.72
C ALA A 658 -10.03 -15.54 -21.72
N HIS A 659 -8.90 -14.99 -22.12
CA HIS A 659 -8.69 -13.55 -22.21
C HIS A 659 -9.53 -12.88 -23.31
N LEU A 660 -9.96 -13.65 -24.32
CA LEU A 660 -10.85 -13.17 -25.38
C LEU A 660 -12.21 -12.72 -24.85
N MET A 661 -12.68 -13.28 -23.71
CA MET A 661 -13.91 -12.84 -23.05
C MET A 661 -13.95 -11.32 -22.80
N VAL A 662 -12.78 -10.70 -22.62
CA VAL A 662 -12.66 -9.26 -22.37
C VAL A 662 -12.10 -8.52 -23.58
N ALA A 663 -11.11 -9.09 -24.25
CA ALA A 663 -10.45 -8.46 -25.41
C ALA A 663 -11.43 -8.06 -26.52
N GLN A 664 -12.49 -8.87 -26.78
CA GLN A 664 -13.53 -8.61 -27.79
C GLN A 664 -14.23 -7.25 -27.65
N PHE A 665 -14.33 -6.69 -26.44
CA PHE A 665 -14.98 -5.40 -26.21
C PHE A 665 -14.15 -4.20 -26.66
N GLY A 666 -12.90 -4.41 -27.09
CA GLY A 666 -11.99 -3.35 -27.55
C GLY A 666 -12.31 -2.81 -28.95
N GLU A 667 -13.11 -3.52 -29.73
CA GLU A 667 -13.43 -3.16 -31.11
C GLU A 667 -12.17 -2.78 -31.92
N ARG A 668 -11.02 -3.39 -31.61
CA ARG A 668 -9.71 -3.13 -32.23
C ARG A 668 -9.21 -1.68 -32.12
N LYS A 669 -9.73 -0.88 -31.18
CA LYS A 669 -9.43 0.56 -31.02
C LYS A 669 -8.22 0.88 -30.12
N SER A 670 -7.57 -0.12 -29.51
CA SER A 670 -6.44 0.08 -28.60
C SER A 670 -5.08 0.10 -29.32
N MET A 671 -4.08 0.73 -28.69
CA MET A 671 -2.70 0.65 -29.14
C MET A 671 -2.17 -0.79 -29.08
N GLU A 672 -2.58 -1.54 -28.05
CA GLU A 672 -2.21 -2.95 -27.88
C GLU A 672 -2.77 -3.81 -29.04
N ALA A 673 -3.99 -3.55 -29.49
CA ALA A 673 -4.56 -4.17 -30.70
C ALA A 673 -3.74 -3.83 -31.94
N PHE A 674 -3.41 -2.56 -32.12
CA PHE A 674 -2.72 -2.05 -33.28
C PHE A 674 -1.28 -2.58 -33.38
N LEU A 675 -0.54 -2.59 -32.28
CA LEU A 675 0.86 -3.02 -32.27
C LEU A 675 0.98 -4.55 -32.18
N TYR A 676 0.34 -5.16 -31.19
CA TYR A 676 0.62 -6.54 -30.80
C TYR A 676 -0.46 -7.54 -31.26
N GLY A 677 -1.70 -7.11 -31.38
CA GLY A 677 -2.83 -7.99 -31.63
C GLY A 677 -2.80 -8.68 -32.99
N PRO A 678 -3.54 -9.78 -33.17
CA PRO A 678 -3.73 -10.40 -34.47
C PRO A 678 -4.57 -9.49 -35.40
N ASP A 679 -4.65 -9.81 -36.66
CA ASP A 679 -5.49 -9.07 -37.63
C ASP A 679 -6.98 -9.14 -37.24
N GLU A 680 -7.44 -10.30 -36.79
CA GLU A 680 -8.77 -10.58 -36.28
C GLU A 680 -8.67 -11.35 -34.95
N LEU A 681 -9.56 -11.03 -34.00
CA LEU A 681 -9.67 -11.82 -32.77
C LEU A 681 -10.52 -13.08 -33.03
N PRO A 682 -10.08 -14.24 -32.53
CA PRO A 682 -10.94 -15.42 -32.50
C PRO A 682 -12.22 -15.18 -31.66
N GLU A 683 -13.20 -16.01 -31.85
CA GLU A 683 -14.42 -15.98 -31.06
C GLU A 683 -14.13 -16.28 -29.59
N ALA A 684 -14.72 -15.46 -28.69
CA ALA A 684 -14.55 -15.64 -27.27
C ALA A 684 -15.35 -16.86 -26.78
N PRO A 685 -14.75 -17.69 -25.91
CA PRO A 685 -15.48 -18.84 -25.35
C PRO A 685 -16.60 -18.36 -24.43
N ALA A 686 -17.77 -19.00 -24.53
CA ALA A 686 -18.83 -18.85 -23.54
C ALA A 686 -18.35 -19.47 -22.21
N LYS A 687 -18.41 -18.73 -21.12
CA LYS A 687 -18.03 -19.20 -19.77
C LYS A 687 -19.16 -18.92 -18.81
N ALA A 688 -19.67 -19.96 -18.18
CA ALA A 688 -20.59 -19.81 -17.06
C ALA A 688 -19.82 -19.24 -15.85
N LEU A 689 -20.46 -18.28 -15.15
CA LEU A 689 -19.98 -17.77 -13.89
C LEU A 689 -20.65 -18.54 -12.76
N GLU A 690 -19.84 -19.19 -11.93
CA GLU A 690 -20.27 -20.09 -10.87
C GLU A 690 -19.95 -19.49 -9.47
N SER A 691 -20.60 -20.03 -8.44
CA SER A 691 -20.29 -19.73 -7.07
C SER A 691 -18.83 -20.07 -6.74
N ARG A 692 -18.15 -19.23 -5.94
CA ARG A 692 -16.71 -19.41 -5.68
C ARG A 692 -16.24 -18.74 -4.41
N VAL A 693 -15.21 -19.34 -3.82
CA VAL A 693 -14.42 -18.74 -2.73
C VAL A 693 -13.12 -18.17 -3.29
N PHE A 694 -12.82 -16.94 -2.93
CA PHE A 694 -11.56 -16.24 -3.15
C PHE A 694 -10.86 -16.10 -1.79
N ALA A 695 -10.09 -17.14 -1.42
CA ALA A 695 -9.55 -17.29 -0.07
C ALA A 695 -8.51 -16.22 0.27
N GLY A 696 -7.71 -15.80 -0.70
CA GLY A 696 -6.65 -14.81 -0.50
C GLY A 696 -7.20 -13.43 -0.14
N ILE A 697 -8.16 -12.89 -0.92
CA ILE A 697 -8.83 -11.63 -0.57
C ILE A 697 -9.92 -11.80 0.49
N GLY A 698 -10.32 -13.05 0.76
CA GLY A 698 -11.36 -13.39 1.73
C GLY A 698 -12.75 -12.96 1.30
N ALA A 699 -13.14 -13.34 0.09
CA ALA A 699 -14.47 -13.13 -0.46
C ALA A 699 -15.12 -14.48 -0.80
N ALA A 700 -16.41 -14.63 -0.45
CA ALA A 700 -17.24 -15.74 -0.91
C ALA A 700 -18.35 -15.20 -1.82
N VAL A 701 -18.54 -15.84 -2.96
CA VAL A 701 -19.53 -15.44 -3.96
C VAL A 701 -20.48 -16.58 -4.21
N LEU A 702 -21.79 -16.34 -4.01
CA LEU A 702 -22.86 -17.24 -4.46
C LEU A 702 -23.52 -16.68 -5.72
N ARG A 703 -23.89 -17.57 -6.64
CA ARG A 703 -24.58 -17.23 -7.87
C ARG A 703 -25.77 -18.17 -8.09
N HIS A 704 -26.85 -17.62 -8.67
CA HIS A 704 -28.01 -18.39 -9.04
C HIS A 704 -28.63 -17.87 -10.34
N GLY A 705 -29.07 -18.78 -11.22
CA GLY A 705 -29.56 -18.43 -12.54
C GLY A 705 -28.44 -18.15 -13.54
N GLN A 706 -28.78 -17.58 -14.68
CA GLN A 706 -27.87 -17.33 -15.78
C GLN A 706 -28.13 -15.99 -16.47
N GLY A 707 -27.18 -15.56 -17.29
CA GLY A 707 -27.27 -14.34 -18.06
C GLY A 707 -27.31 -13.07 -17.24
N ARG A 708 -27.96 -12.02 -17.76
CA ARG A 708 -27.96 -10.69 -17.15
C ARG A 708 -28.67 -10.64 -15.79
N ASP A 709 -29.68 -11.49 -15.60
CA ASP A 709 -30.48 -11.51 -14.37
C ASP A 709 -29.96 -12.51 -13.31
N GLN A 710 -28.82 -13.15 -13.56
CA GLN A 710 -28.16 -14.00 -12.57
C GLN A 710 -28.01 -13.24 -11.24
N LEU A 711 -28.45 -13.85 -10.16
CA LEU A 711 -28.19 -13.33 -8.81
C LEU A 711 -26.72 -13.52 -8.47
N TYR A 712 -26.15 -12.52 -7.82
CA TYR A 712 -24.79 -12.53 -7.31
C TYR A 712 -24.76 -11.94 -5.91
N LEU A 713 -24.22 -12.71 -4.97
CA LEU A 713 -24.07 -12.33 -3.57
C LEU A 713 -22.58 -12.41 -3.21
N HIS A 714 -22.04 -11.36 -2.66
CA HIS A 714 -20.65 -11.28 -2.22
C HIS A 714 -20.58 -11.01 -0.72
N LEU A 715 -19.92 -11.89 0.02
CA LEU A 715 -19.66 -11.78 1.46
C LEU A 715 -18.18 -11.47 1.68
N ASP A 716 -17.85 -10.31 2.28
CA ASP A 716 -16.49 -9.96 2.70
C ASP A 716 -16.18 -10.52 4.09
N TYR A 717 -15.25 -11.48 4.17
CA TYR A 717 -14.72 -12.00 5.43
C TYR A 717 -13.20 -11.82 5.55
N GLY A 718 -12.57 -11.23 4.57
CA GLY A 718 -11.15 -11.25 4.33
C GLY A 718 -10.28 -10.32 5.19
N PRO A 719 -9.00 -10.24 4.84
CA PRO A 719 -8.07 -9.27 5.41
C PRO A 719 -8.57 -7.84 5.20
N HIS A 720 -8.16 -6.93 6.09
CA HIS A 720 -8.58 -5.52 5.99
C HIS A 720 -8.17 -4.81 4.69
N GLY A 721 -7.19 -5.36 3.91
CA GLY A 721 -6.78 -4.71 2.66
C GLY A 721 -5.81 -3.54 2.82
N GLY A 722 -5.06 -3.51 3.92
CA GLY A 722 -4.02 -2.51 4.16
C GLY A 722 -4.55 -1.07 4.29
N GLY A 723 -3.94 -0.13 3.59
CA GLY A 723 -4.35 1.29 3.62
C GLY A 723 -5.65 1.58 2.87
N HIS A 724 -6.14 0.64 2.08
CA HIS A 724 -7.33 0.79 1.22
C HIS A 724 -8.56 0.03 1.73
N GLY A 725 -8.44 -0.70 2.85
CA GLY A 725 -9.54 -1.44 3.44
C GLY A 725 -10.54 -0.56 4.16
N HIS A 726 -11.78 -1.05 4.23
CA HIS A 726 -12.88 -0.46 5.00
C HIS A 726 -13.16 -1.24 6.29
N GLN A 727 -14.04 -0.71 7.14
CA GLN A 727 -14.45 -1.33 8.41
C GLN A 727 -15.77 -2.06 8.20
N ASP A 728 -15.75 -3.15 7.43
CA ASP A 728 -16.92 -3.70 6.74
C ASP A 728 -17.02 -5.24 6.81
N LYS A 729 -16.38 -5.88 7.78
CA LYS A 729 -16.39 -7.36 7.84
C LYS A 729 -17.81 -7.90 7.92
N LEU A 730 -18.02 -8.97 7.16
CA LEU A 730 -19.29 -9.64 6.92
C LEU A 730 -20.33 -8.75 6.18
N ALA A 731 -19.86 -7.72 5.45
CA ALA A 731 -20.75 -6.97 4.55
C ALA A 731 -21.21 -7.85 3.38
N LEU A 732 -22.47 -7.66 2.99
CA LEU A 732 -23.10 -8.33 1.87
C LEU A 732 -23.31 -7.34 0.72
N THR A 733 -22.72 -7.62 -0.43
CA THR A 733 -23.00 -6.91 -1.68
C THR A 733 -23.84 -7.79 -2.59
N PHE A 734 -24.83 -7.18 -3.22
CA PHE A 734 -25.88 -7.90 -3.91
C PHE A 734 -26.16 -7.34 -5.31
N PHE A 735 -26.26 -8.22 -6.31
CA PHE A 735 -26.68 -7.91 -7.68
C PHE A 735 -27.84 -8.82 -8.10
N GLY A 736 -28.83 -8.25 -8.74
CA GLY A 736 -29.98 -8.94 -9.32
C GLY A 736 -30.77 -7.99 -10.20
N LEU A 737 -31.79 -8.48 -10.91
CA LEU A 737 -32.59 -7.71 -11.87
C LEU A 737 -31.73 -6.95 -12.91
N GLY A 738 -30.54 -7.50 -13.24
CA GLY A 738 -29.61 -6.92 -14.19
C GLY A 738 -28.85 -5.68 -13.70
N ARG A 739 -28.80 -5.43 -12.38
CA ARG A 739 -28.12 -4.27 -11.75
C ARG A 739 -27.64 -4.58 -10.33
N GLN A 740 -26.74 -3.75 -9.83
CA GLN A 740 -26.38 -3.77 -8.41
C GLN A 740 -27.57 -3.27 -7.59
N LEU A 741 -28.00 -4.04 -6.60
CA LEU A 741 -29.14 -3.75 -5.72
C LEU A 741 -28.68 -3.34 -4.34
N GLY A 742 -28.01 -4.24 -3.58
CA GLY A 742 -27.40 -3.92 -2.28
C GLY A 742 -25.94 -3.50 -2.47
N PRO A 743 -25.62 -2.21 -2.55
CA PRO A 743 -24.28 -1.74 -2.86
C PRO A 743 -23.32 -1.79 -1.67
N ASP A 744 -22.04 -1.92 -1.97
CA ASP A 744 -20.98 -1.31 -1.19
C ASP A 744 -20.89 0.17 -1.58
N PRO A 745 -20.63 1.12 -0.65
CA PRO A 745 -20.59 2.54 -0.99
C PRO A 745 -19.42 2.92 -1.92
N GLY A 746 -18.35 2.12 -1.97
CA GLY A 746 -17.14 2.38 -2.72
C GLY A 746 -16.28 3.47 -2.08
N ARG A 747 -15.74 4.40 -2.88
CA ARG A 747 -14.83 5.44 -2.41
C ARG A 747 -15.12 6.83 -2.97
N LEU A 748 -14.55 7.83 -2.31
CA LEU A 748 -14.35 9.18 -2.85
C LEU A 748 -12.86 9.50 -3.05
N ALA A 749 -12.57 10.70 -3.57
CA ALA A 749 -11.21 11.22 -3.55
C ALA A 749 -10.71 11.36 -2.11
N TYR A 750 -9.48 10.92 -1.83
CA TYR A 750 -8.89 10.93 -0.48
C TYR A 750 -8.82 12.33 0.17
N GLY A 751 -8.89 13.38 -0.63
CA GLY A 751 -9.00 14.75 -0.13
C GLY A 751 -10.40 15.16 0.32
N ALA A 752 -11.45 14.34 0.08
CA ALA A 752 -12.81 14.60 0.51
C ALA A 752 -13.00 14.16 1.97
N PRO A 753 -13.57 15.01 2.85
CA PRO A 753 -13.82 14.64 4.25
C PRO A 753 -14.71 13.39 4.39
N LEU A 754 -15.70 13.24 3.52
CA LEU A 754 -16.64 12.10 3.52
C LEU A 754 -15.96 10.75 3.24
N GLN A 755 -14.78 10.70 2.61
CA GLN A 755 -14.05 9.46 2.41
C GLN A 755 -13.78 8.75 3.75
N GLY A 756 -13.35 9.50 4.76
CA GLY A 756 -13.11 8.96 6.09
C GLY A 756 -14.34 8.96 6.99
N ALA A 757 -15.25 9.93 6.81
CA ALA A 757 -16.38 10.12 7.73
C ALA A 757 -17.62 9.27 7.39
N TRP A 758 -17.70 8.74 6.14
CA TRP A 758 -18.80 7.89 5.69
C TRP A 758 -18.27 6.61 5.00
N TYR A 759 -17.62 6.73 3.84
CA TYR A 759 -17.32 5.60 2.94
C TYR A 759 -16.53 4.47 3.61
N ARG A 760 -15.66 4.78 4.56
CA ARG A 760 -14.85 3.77 5.30
C ARG A 760 -15.49 3.31 6.61
N GLN A 761 -16.67 3.84 6.96
CA GLN A 761 -17.33 3.53 8.23
C GLN A 761 -18.25 2.31 8.08
N THR A 762 -18.37 1.49 9.11
CA THR A 762 -19.20 0.29 9.11
C THR A 762 -20.65 0.58 8.75
N PHE A 763 -21.20 1.70 9.25
CA PHE A 763 -22.59 2.10 9.01
C PHE A 763 -22.93 2.35 7.53
N ALA A 764 -21.94 2.60 6.67
CA ALA A 764 -22.12 2.76 5.23
C ALA A 764 -22.21 1.43 4.46
N HIS A 765 -22.06 0.29 5.14
CA HIS A 765 -22.01 -1.05 4.55
C HIS A 765 -23.14 -1.92 5.07
N ASN A 766 -23.49 -2.98 4.33
CA ASN A 766 -24.57 -3.92 4.68
C ASN A 766 -24.05 -4.96 5.68
N THR A 767 -23.87 -4.56 6.94
CA THR A 767 -23.36 -5.39 8.04
C THR A 767 -23.88 -4.91 9.39
N ILE A 768 -23.41 -5.48 10.50
CA ILE A 768 -23.82 -5.06 11.85
C ILE A 768 -22.84 -4.01 12.42
N CYS A 769 -23.42 -2.91 12.93
CA CYS A 769 -22.76 -1.98 13.84
C CYS A 769 -23.09 -2.32 15.28
N VAL A 770 -22.13 -2.19 16.19
CA VAL A 770 -22.31 -2.39 17.62
C VAL A 770 -22.06 -1.09 18.37
N ASP A 771 -22.94 -0.68 19.27
CA ASP A 771 -22.86 0.53 20.12
C ASP A 771 -22.55 1.82 19.34
N GLY A 772 -23.03 1.92 18.11
CA GLY A 772 -22.85 3.11 17.29
C GLY A 772 -21.40 3.44 16.97
N VAL A 773 -20.50 2.43 16.92
CA VAL A 773 -19.09 2.58 16.53
C VAL A 773 -18.73 1.67 15.37
N SER A 774 -17.72 2.06 14.61
CA SER A 774 -17.23 1.23 13.51
C SER A 774 -16.38 0.07 14.01
N GLN A 775 -16.35 -1.00 13.20
CA GLN A 775 -15.52 -2.18 13.39
C GLN A 775 -14.04 -1.81 13.45
N ARG A 776 -13.24 -2.65 14.05
CA ARG A 776 -11.78 -2.57 13.96
C ARG A 776 -11.29 -3.24 12.67
N SER A 777 -10.16 -2.79 12.19
CA SER A 777 -9.44 -3.50 11.12
C SER A 777 -9.08 -4.91 11.59
N THR A 778 -9.68 -5.91 10.96
CA THR A 778 -9.53 -7.32 11.33
C THR A 778 -9.67 -8.22 10.10
N THR A 779 -9.45 -9.49 10.29
CA THR A 779 -9.74 -10.57 9.34
C THR A 779 -10.79 -11.48 9.97
N GLY A 780 -11.84 -11.81 9.24
CA GLY A 780 -12.79 -12.86 9.60
C GLY A 780 -12.35 -14.21 9.04
N ARG A 781 -13.26 -15.16 9.06
CA ARG A 781 -13.06 -16.50 8.47
C ARG A 781 -14.33 -16.99 7.79
N LEU A 782 -14.19 -17.69 6.70
CA LEU A 782 -15.27 -18.46 6.08
C LEU A 782 -15.38 -19.78 6.85
N THR A 783 -16.55 -20.08 7.38
CA THR A 783 -16.80 -21.26 8.20
C THR A 783 -17.61 -22.33 7.48
N LEU A 784 -18.37 -21.94 6.43
CA LEU A 784 -19.14 -22.82 5.58
C LEU A 784 -19.23 -22.25 4.17
N PHE A 785 -19.09 -23.10 3.16
CA PHE A 785 -19.40 -22.81 1.77
C PHE A 785 -19.88 -24.08 1.09
N HIS A 786 -21.05 -24.01 0.47
CA HIS A 786 -21.64 -25.10 -0.27
C HIS A 786 -22.45 -24.54 -1.43
N ASP A 787 -22.42 -25.21 -2.58
CA ASP A 787 -23.25 -24.91 -3.74
C ASP A 787 -23.75 -26.25 -4.31
N GLY A 788 -25.03 -26.51 -4.13
CA GLY A 788 -25.67 -27.77 -4.46
C GLY A 788 -27.07 -27.59 -5.04
N PRO A 789 -27.70 -28.69 -5.48
CA PRO A 789 -29.04 -28.65 -6.10
C PRO A 789 -30.15 -28.22 -5.12
N GLU A 790 -29.94 -28.40 -3.82
CA GLU A 790 -30.86 -27.95 -2.77
C GLU A 790 -30.79 -26.46 -2.50
N GLY A 791 -29.72 -25.81 -2.87
CA GLY A 791 -29.42 -24.42 -2.68
C GLY A 791 -27.93 -24.17 -2.38
N ALA A 792 -27.55 -22.91 -2.39
CA ALA A 792 -26.20 -22.50 -2.06
C ALA A 792 -26.13 -21.78 -0.72
N ILE A 793 -25.04 -21.96 0.05
CA ILE A 793 -24.84 -21.37 1.36
C ILE A 793 -23.41 -20.92 1.57
N MET A 794 -23.25 -19.75 2.19
CA MET A 794 -21.96 -19.27 2.68
C MET A 794 -22.11 -18.70 4.10
N GLN A 795 -21.14 -18.99 4.99
CA GLN A 795 -21.13 -18.48 6.35
C GLN A 795 -19.76 -17.88 6.68
N GLY A 796 -19.77 -16.62 7.12
CA GLY A 796 -18.62 -15.92 7.63
C GLY A 796 -18.72 -15.63 9.11
N GLU A 797 -17.57 -15.58 9.80
CA GLU A 797 -17.47 -15.25 11.22
C GLU A 797 -16.37 -14.22 11.47
N SER A 798 -16.59 -13.30 12.38
CA SER A 798 -15.59 -12.35 12.87
C SER A 798 -15.67 -12.19 14.38
N THR A 799 -14.56 -12.49 15.08
CA THR A 799 -14.37 -12.28 16.52
C THR A 799 -13.49 -11.07 16.82
N GLY A 800 -12.93 -10.45 15.79
CA GLY A 800 -12.00 -9.30 15.92
C GLY A 800 -12.62 -7.95 15.60
N ALA A 801 -13.84 -7.91 15.03
CA ALA A 801 -14.49 -6.66 14.63
C ALA A 801 -14.81 -5.76 15.84
N TYR A 802 -15.27 -6.34 16.91
CA TYR A 802 -15.56 -5.67 18.19
C TYR A 802 -15.00 -6.49 19.36
N THR A 803 -14.63 -5.81 20.45
CA THR A 803 -14.12 -6.51 21.64
C THR A 803 -15.22 -7.26 22.34
N GLY A 804 -15.06 -8.54 22.54
CA GLY A 804 -16.00 -9.38 23.28
C GLY A 804 -17.29 -9.70 22.51
N VAL A 805 -17.37 -9.36 21.21
CA VAL A 805 -18.51 -9.69 20.36
C VAL A 805 -18.07 -10.61 19.23
N THR A 806 -18.80 -11.68 19.03
CA THR A 806 -18.71 -12.57 17.88
C THR A 806 -19.82 -12.23 16.90
N LEU A 807 -19.46 -11.93 15.66
CA LEU A 807 -20.39 -11.74 14.55
C LEU A 807 -20.34 -12.97 13.65
N ARG A 808 -21.52 -13.50 13.29
CA ARG A 808 -21.67 -14.62 12.36
C ARG A 808 -22.80 -14.33 11.38
N ARG A 809 -22.52 -14.36 10.11
CA ARG A 809 -23.49 -14.18 9.04
C ARG A 809 -23.55 -15.41 8.16
N THR A 810 -24.76 -15.96 7.99
CA THR A 810 -25.05 -17.04 7.06
C THR A 810 -25.98 -16.52 5.97
N VAL A 811 -25.61 -16.70 4.72
CA VAL A 811 -26.41 -16.34 3.56
C VAL A 811 -26.73 -17.61 2.81
N VAL A 812 -28.03 -17.86 2.62
CA VAL A 812 -28.55 -19.00 1.83
C VAL A 812 -29.23 -18.46 0.59
N LEU A 813 -28.92 -19.05 -0.55
CA LEU A 813 -29.50 -18.72 -1.84
C LEU A 813 -30.26 -19.93 -2.35
N VAL A 814 -31.59 -19.83 -2.36
CA VAL A 814 -32.49 -20.93 -2.73
C VAL A 814 -33.66 -20.39 -3.55
N ASP A 815 -33.91 -20.97 -4.71
CA ASP A 815 -35.03 -20.63 -5.61
C ASP A 815 -35.18 -19.11 -5.89
N GLY A 816 -34.06 -18.41 -6.01
CA GLY A 816 -34.04 -16.96 -6.21
C GLY A 816 -34.29 -16.11 -4.95
N LEU A 817 -34.47 -16.73 -3.79
CA LEU A 817 -34.59 -16.07 -2.49
C LEU A 817 -33.24 -16.01 -1.81
N VAL A 818 -32.94 -14.89 -1.17
CA VAL A 818 -31.76 -14.70 -0.33
C VAL A 818 -32.17 -14.71 1.13
N VAL A 819 -31.78 -15.73 1.88
CA VAL A 819 -32.03 -15.82 3.33
C VAL A 819 -30.78 -15.36 4.05
N ASP A 820 -30.86 -14.22 4.69
CA ASP A 820 -29.76 -13.59 5.47
C ASP A 820 -30.00 -13.82 6.96
N VAL A 821 -29.18 -14.60 7.59
CA VAL A 821 -29.20 -14.88 9.03
C VAL A 821 -27.95 -14.29 9.66
N PHE A 822 -28.10 -13.23 10.46
CA PHE A 822 -26.99 -12.55 11.08
C PHE A 822 -27.14 -12.61 12.62
N VAL A 823 -26.16 -13.26 13.28
CA VAL A 823 -26.07 -13.44 14.72
C VAL A 823 -24.94 -12.60 15.27
N ALA A 824 -25.20 -11.88 16.33
CA ALA A 824 -24.21 -11.22 17.16
C ALA A 824 -24.32 -11.72 18.60
N ASP A 825 -23.23 -12.26 19.14
CA ASP A 825 -23.17 -12.86 20.48
C ASP A 825 -22.11 -12.14 21.34
N SER A 826 -22.44 -11.86 22.60
CA SER A 826 -21.54 -11.27 23.60
C SER A 826 -21.93 -11.68 25.04
N GLU A 827 -20.96 -11.65 25.94
CA GLU A 827 -21.20 -11.79 27.39
C GLU A 827 -21.82 -10.54 28.01
N ALA A 828 -21.61 -9.36 27.42
CA ALA A 828 -22.17 -8.09 27.84
C ALA A 828 -23.37 -7.69 26.97
N GLU A 829 -24.22 -6.82 27.52
CA GLU A 829 -25.33 -6.22 26.78
C GLU A 829 -24.78 -5.12 25.85
N HIS A 830 -25.20 -5.16 24.58
CA HIS A 830 -24.84 -4.21 23.53
C HIS A 830 -26.07 -3.80 22.72
N THR A 831 -25.97 -2.68 22.02
CA THR A 831 -26.90 -2.27 20.97
C THR A 831 -26.37 -2.69 19.62
N TYR A 832 -27.16 -3.46 18.88
CA TYR A 832 -26.80 -3.99 17.57
C TYR A 832 -27.69 -3.38 16.50
N ASP A 833 -27.08 -2.80 15.48
CA ASP A 833 -27.74 -2.24 14.30
C ASP A 833 -27.43 -3.11 13.09
N TRP A 834 -28.42 -3.86 12.59
CA TRP A 834 -28.38 -4.48 11.29
C TRP A 834 -28.66 -3.39 10.26
N VAL A 835 -27.69 -3.09 9.40
CA VAL A 835 -27.75 -2.01 8.41
C VAL A 835 -27.89 -2.60 7.01
N TYR A 836 -28.87 -2.13 6.25
CA TYR A 836 -29.12 -2.57 4.89
C TYR A 836 -29.39 -1.39 3.95
N HIS A 837 -28.51 -1.23 2.96
CA HIS A 837 -28.63 -0.28 1.87
C HIS A 837 -29.14 -0.99 0.62
N ASN A 838 -30.09 -0.41 -0.08
CA ASN A 838 -30.50 -0.90 -1.38
C ASN A 838 -30.90 0.28 -2.28
N VAL A 839 -30.67 0.14 -3.58
CA VAL A 839 -31.13 1.14 -4.55
C VAL A 839 -32.63 1.01 -4.77
N GLY A 840 -33.29 2.08 -5.19
CA GLY A 840 -34.74 2.11 -5.43
C GLY A 840 -35.49 3.10 -4.54
N THR A 841 -36.81 3.09 -4.59
CA THR A 841 -37.65 3.87 -3.69
C THR A 841 -38.11 3.01 -2.52
N LEU A 842 -37.83 3.44 -1.31
CA LEU A 842 -38.09 2.70 -0.09
C LEU A 842 -39.54 2.90 0.38
N HIS A 843 -40.25 1.80 0.59
CA HIS A 843 -41.56 1.72 1.28
C HIS A 843 -41.51 0.68 2.37
N THR A 844 -42.31 0.83 3.41
CA THR A 844 -42.46 -0.15 4.49
C THR A 844 -43.92 -0.22 4.98
N ASP A 845 -44.31 -1.38 5.48
CA ASP A 845 -45.61 -1.62 6.11
C ASP A 845 -45.70 -1.08 7.55
N LEU A 846 -44.57 -0.64 8.12
CA LEU A 846 -44.51 -0.05 9.45
C LEU A 846 -45.02 1.39 9.49
N THR A 847 -45.69 1.75 10.57
CA THR A 847 -45.97 3.15 10.87
C THR A 847 -44.67 3.86 11.27
N MET A 848 -44.22 4.81 10.44
CA MET A 848 -42.98 5.53 10.63
C MET A 848 -43.22 7.01 10.94
N THR A 849 -42.57 7.53 11.97
CA THR A 849 -42.61 8.95 12.35
C THR A 849 -41.31 9.66 11.97
N PRO A 850 -41.35 10.90 11.47
CA PRO A 850 -40.15 11.68 11.21
C PRO A 850 -39.29 11.87 12.46
N ARG A 851 -38.00 11.67 12.34
CA ARG A 851 -37.01 11.89 13.39
C ARG A 851 -36.04 13.02 12.94
N PRO A 852 -36.16 14.23 13.52
CA PRO A 852 -35.33 15.35 13.15
C PRO A 852 -33.87 15.23 13.65
N GLU A 853 -33.64 14.50 14.75
CA GLU A 853 -32.30 14.29 15.29
C GLU A 853 -31.54 13.22 14.51
N PRO A 854 -30.22 13.42 14.28
CA PRO A 854 -29.37 12.39 13.71
C PRO A 854 -29.43 11.08 14.50
N LEU A 855 -29.30 9.95 13.82
CA LEU A 855 -29.30 8.64 14.48
C LEU A 855 -28.06 8.43 15.37
N GLY A 856 -27.00 9.20 15.15
CA GLY A 856 -25.81 9.27 15.97
C GLY A 856 -24.88 10.40 15.53
N THR A 857 -23.80 10.64 16.29
CA THR A 857 -22.90 11.79 16.09
C THR A 857 -21.55 11.41 15.49
N ARG A 858 -21.28 10.12 15.23
CA ARG A 858 -19.99 9.60 14.74
C ARG A 858 -20.19 8.31 13.92
N ALA A 859 -19.11 7.76 13.42
CA ALA A 859 -19.02 6.46 12.76
C ALA A 859 -19.97 6.29 11.54
N GLY A 860 -20.28 7.39 10.83
CA GLY A 860 -21.18 7.40 9.67
C GLY A 860 -22.61 7.78 10.01
N TYR A 861 -23.11 7.54 11.21
CA TYR A 861 -24.49 7.79 11.62
C TYR A 861 -24.94 9.24 11.43
N GLN A 862 -24.05 10.20 11.61
CA GLN A 862 -24.29 11.64 11.43
C GLN A 862 -24.56 12.05 9.97
N HIS A 863 -24.37 11.16 9.03
CA HIS A 863 -24.54 11.41 7.59
C HIS A 863 -25.80 10.76 7.00
N MET A 864 -26.58 10.01 7.80
CA MET A 864 -27.89 9.57 7.40
C MET A 864 -28.87 10.76 7.49
N SER A 865 -29.65 10.97 6.44
CA SER A 865 -30.65 12.05 6.34
C SER A 865 -32.06 11.51 6.18
N ASP A 866 -33.07 12.38 6.30
CA ASP A 866 -34.50 12.09 6.12
C ASP A 866 -34.96 10.91 6.97
N ILE A 867 -34.49 10.90 8.23
CA ILE A 867 -34.71 9.76 9.14
C ILE A 867 -36.16 9.67 9.58
N ARG A 868 -36.74 8.49 9.49
CA ARG A 868 -37.99 8.09 10.06
C ARG A 868 -37.81 6.91 11.00
N GLU A 869 -38.58 6.83 12.08
CA GLU A 869 -38.48 5.84 13.13
C GLU A 869 -39.79 5.11 13.34
N GLY A 870 -39.74 3.80 13.52
CA GLY A 870 -40.86 2.92 13.88
C GLY A 870 -40.42 1.86 14.88
N HIS A 871 -41.36 1.17 15.50
CA HIS A 871 -41.09 0.10 16.47
C HIS A 871 -41.96 -1.09 16.17
N THR A 872 -41.44 -2.30 16.38
CA THR A 872 -42.21 -3.54 16.24
C THR A 872 -41.57 -4.70 17.02
N ASP A 873 -42.41 -5.61 17.50
CA ASP A 873 -42.00 -6.94 17.99
C ASP A 873 -42.29 -8.02 16.95
N GLY A 874 -43.24 -7.76 16.03
CA GLY A 874 -43.67 -8.68 14.98
C GLY A 874 -42.74 -8.66 13.73
N ALA A 875 -43.08 -9.54 12.79
CA ALA A 875 -42.49 -9.52 11.46
C ALA A 875 -42.91 -8.24 10.72
N TRP A 876 -42.04 -7.73 9.86
CA TRP A 876 -42.24 -6.52 9.07
C TRP A 876 -41.53 -6.62 7.73
N SER A 877 -41.88 -5.73 6.81
CA SER A 877 -41.27 -5.73 5.49
C SER A 877 -40.87 -4.34 5.02
N VAL A 878 -39.92 -4.34 4.08
CA VAL A 878 -39.51 -3.17 3.31
C VAL A 878 -39.38 -3.50 1.85
N ASP A 879 -39.93 -2.65 0.99
CA ASP A 879 -39.83 -2.74 -0.45
C ASP A 879 -38.91 -1.64 -0.98
N PHE A 880 -38.00 -2.02 -1.86
CA PHE A 880 -37.20 -1.09 -2.66
C PHE A 880 -37.68 -1.19 -4.11
N VAL A 881 -38.54 -0.27 -4.49
CA VAL A 881 -39.18 -0.26 -5.82
C VAL A 881 -38.18 0.16 -6.87
N GLN A 882 -37.99 -0.69 -7.87
CA GLN A 882 -37.13 -0.49 -9.03
C GLN A 882 -37.95 -0.03 -10.24
N PRO A 883 -37.35 0.51 -11.29
CA PRO A 883 -38.07 0.88 -12.54
C PRO A 883 -38.82 -0.31 -13.19
N ASP A 884 -38.35 -1.54 -12.99
CA ASP A 884 -38.81 -2.76 -13.64
C ASP A 884 -38.92 -3.96 -12.71
N GLY A 885 -39.20 -3.70 -11.42
CA GLY A 885 -39.35 -4.74 -10.41
C GLY A 885 -39.32 -4.20 -9.00
N VAL A 886 -39.15 -5.07 -8.05
CA VAL A 886 -39.04 -4.73 -6.61
C VAL A 886 -38.02 -5.64 -5.94
N VAL A 887 -37.33 -5.12 -4.95
CA VAL A 887 -36.60 -5.92 -3.97
C VAL A 887 -37.35 -5.83 -2.66
N LYS A 888 -38.03 -6.91 -2.27
CA LYS A 888 -38.72 -7.01 -1.00
C LYS A 888 -37.79 -7.65 0.02
N ALA A 889 -37.69 -7.08 1.21
CA ALA A 889 -37.01 -7.69 2.34
C ALA A 889 -38.02 -7.89 3.48
N ASP A 890 -38.35 -9.15 3.75
CA ASP A 890 -39.21 -9.58 4.82
C ASP A 890 -38.34 -9.94 6.04
N MET A 891 -38.59 -9.28 7.15
CA MET A 891 -37.86 -9.45 8.41
C MET A 891 -38.65 -10.28 9.42
N ALA A 892 -37.99 -11.28 10.01
CA ALA A 892 -38.59 -12.00 11.13
C ALA A 892 -38.73 -11.09 12.36
N GLY A 893 -39.81 -11.23 13.10
CA GLY A 893 -40.06 -10.50 14.34
C GLY A 893 -38.94 -10.68 15.37
N GLY A 894 -38.83 -9.71 16.26
CA GLY A 894 -37.92 -9.73 17.40
C GLY A 894 -38.28 -8.64 18.40
N THR A 895 -38.37 -9.03 19.66
CA THR A 895 -38.83 -8.15 20.76
C THR A 895 -37.96 -6.88 20.84
N GLY A 896 -38.63 -5.72 20.95
CA GLY A 896 -37.99 -4.42 21.13
C GLY A 896 -37.24 -3.93 19.91
N THR A 897 -37.64 -4.32 18.71
CA THR A 897 -36.98 -3.86 17.50
C THR A 897 -37.35 -2.41 17.17
N ALA A 898 -36.38 -1.50 17.17
CA ALA A 898 -36.56 -0.17 16.62
C ALA A 898 -36.06 -0.19 15.14
N VAL A 899 -36.86 0.37 14.24
CA VAL A 899 -36.57 0.42 12.80
C VAL A 899 -36.37 1.88 12.37
N PHE A 900 -35.29 2.16 11.70
CA PHE A 900 -35.00 3.48 11.12
C PHE A 900 -34.86 3.34 9.60
N ALA A 901 -35.56 4.23 8.89
CA ALA A 901 -35.46 4.36 7.45
C ALA A 901 -34.95 5.77 7.09
N GLY A 902 -34.08 5.88 6.12
CA GLY A 902 -33.55 7.17 5.70
C GLY A 902 -32.67 7.06 4.45
N VAL A 903 -31.79 8.03 4.26
CA VAL A 903 -30.95 8.14 3.06
C VAL A 903 -29.49 8.26 3.46
N GLY A 904 -28.66 7.35 2.97
CA GLY A 904 -27.21 7.39 2.99
C GLY A 904 -26.64 7.83 1.63
N MET A 905 -25.38 7.47 1.38
CA MET A 905 -24.65 7.84 0.15
C MET A 905 -23.85 6.67 -0.40
N MET A 906 -23.74 6.60 -1.71
CA MET A 906 -22.87 5.66 -2.41
C MET A 906 -22.22 6.32 -3.64
N ASN A 907 -21.27 5.64 -4.26
CA ASN A 907 -20.61 6.00 -5.52
C ASN A 907 -19.73 7.26 -5.47
N ASN A 908 -19.10 7.55 -6.61
CA ASN A 908 -18.23 8.69 -6.83
C ASN A 908 -18.54 9.33 -8.22
N PRO A 909 -19.21 10.51 -8.26
CA PRO A 909 -19.60 11.39 -7.14
C PRO A 909 -20.69 10.76 -6.24
N PRO A 910 -20.87 11.29 -5.02
CA PRO A 910 -21.89 10.81 -4.11
C PRO A 910 -23.30 10.90 -4.71
N VAL A 911 -24.05 9.81 -4.60
CA VAL A 911 -25.48 9.76 -4.94
C VAL A 911 -26.25 9.21 -3.74
N PRO A 912 -27.51 9.64 -3.52
CA PRO A 912 -28.35 9.13 -2.46
C PRO A 912 -28.56 7.61 -2.57
N CYS A 913 -28.59 6.92 -1.43
CA CYS A 913 -28.91 5.49 -1.33
C CYS A 913 -29.83 5.27 -0.14
N PRO A 914 -31.04 4.73 -0.31
CA PRO A 914 -31.91 4.37 0.78
C PRO A 914 -31.24 3.39 1.74
N VAL A 915 -31.49 3.57 3.02
CA VAL A 915 -30.97 2.72 4.09
C VAL A 915 -32.05 2.40 5.12
N VAL A 916 -32.06 1.14 5.56
CA VAL A 916 -32.87 0.64 6.66
C VAL A 916 -31.94 0.12 7.76
N VAL A 917 -32.28 0.43 9.00
CA VAL A 917 -31.57 -0.04 10.18
C VAL A 917 -32.58 -0.73 11.12
N ALA A 918 -32.31 -1.99 11.45
CA ALA A 918 -33.03 -2.69 12.51
C ALA A 918 -32.13 -2.73 13.75
N ARG A 919 -32.61 -2.12 14.86
CA ARG A 919 -31.88 -2.02 16.12
C ARG A 919 -32.45 -2.94 17.17
N ARG A 920 -31.58 -3.73 17.81
CA ARG A 920 -31.91 -4.58 18.98
C ARG A 920 -30.85 -4.42 20.06
N THR A 921 -31.27 -4.59 21.32
CA THR A 921 -30.35 -4.52 22.47
C THR A 921 -30.40 -5.84 23.24
N GLY A 922 -29.23 -6.31 23.69
CA GLY A 922 -29.11 -7.53 24.48
C GLY A 922 -27.70 -8.12 24.45
N LYS A 923 -27.50 -9.27 25.04
CA LYS A 923 -26.24 -10.05 24.92
C LYS A 923 -26.13 -10.79 23.60
N ARG A 924 -27.30 -11.12 23.04
CA ARG A 924 -27.44 -11.78 21.74
C ARG A 924 -28.45 -11.01 20.90
N ALA A 925 -28.14 -10.82 19.62
CA ALA A 925 -29.10 -10.36 18.64
C ALA A 925 -29.10 -11.29 17.43
N LEU A 926 -30.29 -11.71 17.00
CA LEU A 926 -30.52 -12.50 15.80
C LEU A 926 -31.35 -11.67 14.82
N PHE A 927 -30.82 -11.43 13.63
CA PHE A 927 -31.54 -10.79 12.54
C PHE A 927 -31.73 -11.83 11.42
N VAL A 928 -32.98 -12.00 10.97
CA VAL A 928 -33.33 -12.88 9.86
C VAL A 928 -34.11 -12.06 8.85
N ALA A 929 -33.55 -11.96 7.64
CA ALA A 929 -34.17 -11.31 6.50
C ALA A 929 -34.32 -12.29 5.33
N VAL A 930 -35.46 -12.26 4.65
CA VAL A 930 -35.62 -12.92 3.36
C VAL A 930 -35.75 -11.84 2.29
N ILE A 931 -34.79 -11.79 1.38
CA ILE A 931 -34.70 -10.75 0.35
C ILE A 931 -35.09 -11.40 -0.99
N GLU A 932 -36.13 -10.88 -1.61
CA GLU A 932 -36.66 -11.36 -2.90
C GLU A 932 -36.59 -10.25 -3.94
N PRO A 933 -35.64 -10.32 -4.89
CA PRO A 933 -35.64 -9.47 -6.06
C PRO A 933 -36.53 -10.09 -7.14
N THR A 934 -37.57 -9.38 -7.56
CA THR A 934 -38.50 -9.90 -8.55
C THR A 934 -39.01 -8.82 -9.50
N ARG A 935 -39.36 -9.22 -10.75
CA ARG A 935 -40.05 -8.38 -11.74
C ARG A 935 -41.57 -8.59 -11.70
N THR A 936 -42.02 -9.56 -10.91
CA THR A 936 -43.41 -9.88 -10.68
C THR A 936 -43.79 -9.55 -9.25
N SER A 937 -45.00 -9.96 -8.83
CA SER A 937 -45.37 -9.84 -7.40
C SER A 937 -44.49 -10.74 -6.52
N PRO A 938 -43.98 -10.22 -5.39
CA PRO A 938 -43.24 -11.03 -4.42
C PRO A 938 -44.04 -12.25 -3.97
N ARG A 939 -43.39 -13.39 -3.81
CA ARG A 939 -43.95 -14.67 -3.40
C ARG A 939 -44.00 -14.82 -1.86
N VAL A 940 -43.02 -14.19 -1.16
CA VAL A 940 -42.88 -14.31 0.28
C VAL A 940 -44.12 -13.68 0.97
N ARG A 941 -44.81 -14.48 1.77
CA ARG A 941 -45.99 -14.10 2.57
C ARG A 941 -45.67 -13.89 4.04
N GLY A 942 -44.59 -14.52 4.50
CA GLY A 942 -44.13 -14.36 5.88
C GLY A 942 -42.83 -15.09 6.17
N VAL A 943 -42.14 -14.58 7.16
CA VAL A 943 -40.86 -15.13 7.64
C VAL A 943 -40.89 -15.28 9.15
N ARG A 944 -40.48 -16.42 9.66
CA ARG A 944 -40.38 -16.69 11.10
C ARG A 944 -39.04 -17.31 11.46
N ALA A 945 -38.37 -16.75 12.47
CA ALA A 945 -37.31 -17.44 13.17
C ALA A 945 -37.94 -18.33 14.24
N LEU A 946 -37.63 -19.60 14.25
CA LEU A 946 -38.19 -20.56 15.19
C LEU A 946 -37.21 -20.82 16.31
N GLU A 947 -37.71 -20.97 17.54
CA GLU A 947 -36.90 -21.38 18.67
C GLU A 947 -36.35 -22.79 18.43
N CYS A 948 -35.06 -22.96 18.57
CA CYS A 948 -34.38 -24.25 18.48
C CYS A 948 -34.03 -24.76 19.87
N ARG A 949 -33.97 -26.10 20.03
CA ARG A 949 -33.62 -26.74 21.30
C ARG A 949 -32.20 -26.46 21.77
N LEU A 950 -31.28 -26.15 20.82
CA LEU A 950 -29.91 -25.87 21.11
C LEU A 950 -29.62 -24.37 20.82
N VAL A 951 -28.80 -23.77 21.66
CA VAL A 951 -28.46 -22.31 21.59
C VAL A 951 -27.76 -21.94 20.28
N ASP A 952 -27.05 -22.91 19.69
CA ASP A 952 -26.23 -22.69 18.48
C ASP A 952 -26.99 -23.01 17.19
N GLU A 953 -28.31 -23.17 17.26
CA GLU A 953 -29.16 -23.50 16.12
C GLU A 953 -30.10 -22.34 15.78
N VAL A 954 -30.29 -22.09 14.49
CA VAL A 954 -31.28 -21.14 13.97
C VAL A 954 -32.11 -21.87 12.92
N ALA A 955 -33.42 -21.90 13.12
CA ALA A 955 -34.36 -22.39 12.13
C ALA A 955 -35.20 -21.24 11.59
N VAL A 956 -35.36 -21.18 10.28
CA VAL A 956 -36.13 -20.17 9.56
C VAL A 956 -37.23 -20.88 8.75
N GLU A 957 -38.47 -20.45 8.93
CA GLU A 957 -39.57 -20.86 8.08
C GLU A 957 -40.02 -19.69 7.20
N ILE A 958 -40.14 -19.94 5.90
CA ILE A 958 -40.56 -18.98 4.88
C ILE A 958 -41.85 -19.47 4.24
N ASP A 959 -42.91 -18.68 4.37
CA ASP A 959 -44.21 -18.94 3.80
C ASP A 959 -44.34 -18.34 2.40
N LEU A 960 -44.60 -19.18 1.41
CA LEU A 960 -44.83 -18.77 0.01
C LEU A 960 -46.32 -18.95 -0.40
N GLY A 961 -47.23 -19.23 0.57
CA GLY A 961 -48.64 -19.51 0.29
C GLY A 961 -48.92 -20.98 0.11
N GLU A 962 -48.77 -21.52 -1.08
CA GLU A 962 -48.97 -22.94 -1.38
C GLU A 962 -47.80 -23.85 -0.97
N GLU A 963 -46.65 -23.25 -0.79
CA GLU A 963 -45.41 -23.91 -0.37
C GLU A 963 -44.81 -23.23 0.86
N ARG A 964 -43.90 -23.93 1.51
CA ARG A 964 -43.01 -23.34 2.52
C ARG A 964 -41.58 -23.85 2.33
N PHE A 965 -40.62 -22.93 2.58
CA PHE A 965 -39.24 -23.27 2.74
C PHE A 965 -38.83 -23.29 4.20
N GLY A 966 -38.00 -24.25 4.56
CA GLY A 966 -37.34 -24.30 5.84
C GLY A 966 -35.82 -24.29 5.71
N VAL A 967 -35.17 -23.47 6.50
CA VAL A 967 -33.72 -23.44 6.60
C VAL A 967 -33.34 -23.70 8.06
N LEU A 968 -32.62 -24.78 8.32
CA LEU A 968 -32.01 -25.08 9.61
C LEU A 968 -30.51 -24.89 9.50
N LEU A 969 -29.95 -24.13 10.42
CA LEU A 969 -28.52 -23.83 10.53
C LEU A 969 -28.00 -24.30 11.89
N ALA A 970 -26.78 -24.86 11.91
CA ALA A 970 -26.09 -25.25 13.11
C ALA A 970 -24.60 -24.95 13.01
N ASP A 971 -23.98 -24.60 14.13
CA ASP A 971 -22.56 -24.24 14.15
C ASP A 971 -21.64 -25.44 13.89
N THR A 972 -22.06 -26.62 14.31
CA THR A 972 -21.29 -27.86 14.14
C THR A 972 -22.15 -28.97 13.56
N ALA A 973 -21.57 -29.85 12.77
CA ALA A 973 -22.16 -31.15 12.51
C ALA A 973 -22.28 -31.93 13.85
N GLY A 974 -23.33 -32.69 14.03
CA GLY A 974 -23.53 -33.31 15.34
C GLY A 974 -24.76 -34.20 15.44
N PRO A 975 -25.45 -34.23 16.59
CA PRO A 975 -26.55 -35.10 16.79
C PRO A 975 -27.63 -34.90 15.73
N ARG A 976 -28.35 -35.99 15.39
CA ARG A 976 -29.39 -35.98 14.39
C ARG A 976 -30.50 -34.96 14.72
N ARG A 977 -30.70 -34.02 13.80
CA ARG A 977 -31.69 -32.95 13.87
C ARG A 977 -32.88 -33.27 12.97
N GLU A 978 -34.06 -32.82 13.37
CA GLU A 978 -35.25 -32.96 12.53
C GLU A 978 -35.92 -31.59 12.37
N PHE A 979 -36.21 -31.21 11.11
CA PHE A 979 -36.88 -29.97 10.78
C PHE A 979 -37.82 -30.19 9.59
N LEU A 980 -39.08 -29.80 9.71
CA LEU A 980 -40.10 -29.96 8.68
C LEU A 980 -40.16 -31.40 8.11
N GLY A 981 -40.07 -32.42 8.98
CA GLY A 981 -40.14 -33.84 8.62
C GLY A 981 -38.88 -34.39 7.92
N LYS A 982 -37.86 -33.61 7.75
CA LYS A 982 -36.56 -34.07 7.23
C LYS A 982 -35.52 -34.10 8.34
N ARG A 983 -34.48 -34.92 8.13
CA ARG A 983 -33.40 -35.15 9.11
C ARG A 983 -32.05 -34.87 8.55
N THR A 984 -31.18 -34.29 9.36
CA THR A 984 -29.76 -34.05 9.07
C THR A 984 -28.89 -34.26 10.30
N ASP A 985 -27.64 -34.63 10.10
CA ASP A 985 -26.54 -34.56 11.05
C ASP A 985 -25.51 -33.50 10.61
N GLY A 986 -25.76 -32.86 9.46
CA GLY A 986 -24.92 -31.80 8.90
C GLY A 986 -25.11 -30.44 9.58
N ARG A 987 -24.37 -29.44 9.13
CA ARG A 987 -24.43 -28.07 9.63
C ARG A 987 -25.59 -27.24 9.09
N PHE A 988 -26.28 -27.73 8.07
CA PHE A 988 -27.46 -27.08 7.51
C PHE A 988 -28.44 -28.11 6.93
N LEU A 989 -29.69 -27.67 6.78
CA LEU A 989 -30.73 -28.38 6.05
C LEU A 989 -31.65 -27.37 5.38
N ILE A 990 -31.85 -27.52 4.10
CA ILE A 990 -32.83 -26.76 3.31
C ILE A 990 -33.98 -27.72 2.94
N VAL A 991 -35.19 -27.34 3.25
CA VAL A 991 -36.39 -28.18 3.02
C VAL A 991 -37.42 -27.39 2.25
N ARG A 992 -37.98 -28.00 1.20
CA ARG A 992 -39.16 -27.52 0.51
C ARG A 992 -40.32 -28.45 0.86
N GLN A 993 -41.46 -27.90 1.23
CA GLN A 993 -42.65 -28.63 1.60
C GLN A 993 -43.87 -27.98 0.95
N GLU A 994 -44.61 -28.75 0.19
CA GLU A 994 -45.96 -28.39 -0.28
C GLU A 994 -46.92 -28.45 0.91
N ARG A 995 -47.93 -27.57 0.94
CA ARG A 995 -48.98 -27.54 2.00
C ARG A 995 -50.11 -28.47 1.69
#